data_106549358a68391f80a437b724ddb5a1
#
_entry.id   106549358a68391f80a437b724ddb5a1
#
_cell.length_a   1.000
_cell.length_b   1.000
_cell.length_c   1.000
_cell.angle_alpha   90.00
_cell.angle_beta   90.00
_cell.angle_gamma   90.00
#
_symmetry.space_group_name_H-M   'P 1'
#
loop_
_entity.id
_entity.type
_entity.pdbx_description
1 polymer ?
#
loop_
_entity_poly.entity_id
_entity_poly.type
_entity_poly.pdbx_seq_one_letter_code
_entity_poly.pdbx_strand_id
1 'polypeptide(L)'
;MSPSVLRSPVALSVALLLPLNALAATPPLEDRKDAVVELSPFTVNTSGDVGYAAENTLAGSRLNTRLRDTASSVSVFTREFLDDLAIIDLRELMEYTVNGEMDTNSQGASSEQNRIIGGHALTAGVQSRGLITSLGVDYFASITPPDPYRVGRFEDARGPNSILFGIGSPGGLLNQTSKIAETHRNTAAVRHGVGSWGRNRLELDANRVLLKDRLALSFAGLHQESGGWRAFDFQDKRRAFASVTWRPSRAFTVTAMGETGRDKTAVVRSFSDTDQVLAWYDNREAFGRAAVTFAPGLVAPTVAMQALGVTGRDGTKGGLNRRAVYIENDGTIFDAIGTFITGSYNSAAVRAPDGTRGVTASALRILDPKVFPLNGNAVGPGMYRDQTLSNHTITLDWQPVRQLIVNLAQNYQRTRAEVNLMNGNSPPLRGDPNLTLGIGGPANPYAGRMYFDGTWTRDIHFGETRETRLSASWSLEPRSAWLGRHRLAAAYSLGEVTDARANSWLVLAGRPFGTDPSGVNNRVIVRNYLTEGNYATYRAGDWRRLPSTINFDGRSFQTAYANVASGGADNGGMMQRIGSSMAAAQSFLFSGRLVTTLGLREDRVRNTQLGYFNDPVRGDVVDGDPARGIVNRMLGRTRSAGVVWHATSWLSFIANRSSNVGVPPLARTTFPEGNLAPLSKGRGLDYGIGLDLLEGRLNGRFVYFEGSERGRVTAPVAGVLRDTNVRVMEAFGGALVGAGLTFTAAQWDPVRKAYTPPVNAISNDFDARGLEARITANLTRGWRLVANYSYTDSGRVGLASEAINWYGFKQADSVVLVQGVSQNAAGQYVVDPAAYLAGGAVAKWIELSRLHPSAAIGSLTTSSGVPVAREIFDLVDTLNAEKEAQQKRWGVRPHKVSLFTAYDFREGRLAGLTTGAGWRWRSGNVIGESSQGREIRGSIITAADLMLGYTRRFARLPGRVRFQLNISNVLDRTDIIPARFATSASAPDGFILPGGRGVAYSRYDLVTPREFRFTTTWTY
;
A
#
# COMPACT_ATOMS: atom_id res chain seq x y z
N MET A 1 -14.79 38.30 -9.13
CA MET A 1 -15.73 39.22 -8.45
C MET A 1 -16.90 38.41 -7.94
N SER A 2 -17.16 38.53 -6.72
CA SER A 2 -18.23 38.17 -5.80
C SER A 2 -17.86 37.07 -4.84
N PRO A 3 -17.83 37.39 -3.54
CA PRO A 3 -17.61 36.43 -2.47
C PRO A 3 -18.95 35.82 -2.08
N SER A 4 -19.11 34.54 -2.26
CA SER A 4 -20.28 33.84 -1.74
C SER A 4 -19.94 33.20 -0.40
N VAL A 5 -20.34 33.94 0.63
CA VAL A 5 -21.05 33.54 1.84
C VAL A 5 -20.53 32.25 2.50
N LEU A 6 -19.72 32.50 3.54
CA LEU A 6 -19.61 31.69 4.74
C LEU A 6 -21.03 31.32 5.26
N ARG A 7 -21.46 30.10 5.07
CA ARG A 7 -22.47 29.50 5.93
C ARG A 7 -21.76 28.48 6.83
N SER A 8 -21.40 28.98 7.99
CA SER A 8 -21.07 28.16 9.14
C SER A 8 -22.34 27.44 9.61
N PRO A 9 -22.31 26.14 9.82
CA PRO A 9 -23.24 25.51 10.75
C PRO A 9 -22.58 25.52 12.13
N VAL A 10 -22.60 26.66 12.76
CA VAL A 10 -22.54 26.74 14.23
C VAL A 10 -23.96 26.49 14.69
N ALA A 11 -24.19 25.32 15.26
CA ALA A 11 -25.17 25.01 16.28
C ALA A 11 -25.49 23.51 16.30
N LEU A 12 -24.63 22.75 16.90
CA LEU A 12 -25.05 21.59 17.65
C LEU A 12 -24.20 21.55 18.94
N SER A 13 -24.33 22.60 19.72
CA SER A 13 -24.04 22.55 21.14
C SER A 13 -25.12 21.72 21.77
N VAL A 14 -24.96 20.42 21.77
CA VAL A 14 -25.71 19.55 22.65
C VAL A 14 -25.15 19.80 24.04
N ALA A 15 -25.80 20.69 24.76
CA ALA A 15 -25.66 20.85 26.19
C ALA A 15 -26.21 19.58 26.89
N LEU A 16 -25.37 18.55 26.95
CA LEU A 16 -25.54 17.46 27.94
C LEU A 16 -24.94 17.96 29.25
N LEU A 17 -25.51 19.01 29.77
CA LEU A 17 -25.37 19.43 31.19
C LEU A 17 -26.21 18.48 32.03
N LEU A 18 -25.64 17.32 32.36
CA LEU A 18 -26.09 16.59 33.51
C LEU A 18 -25.57 17.29 34.78
N PRO A 19 -26.37 17.42 35.83
CA PRO A 19 -26.01 18.19 37.02
C PRO A 19 -24.83 17.53 37.72
N LEU A 20 -23.66 18.20 37.70
CA LEU A 20 -22.52 17.89 38.54
C LEU A 20 -22.76 18.51 39.93
N ASN A 21 -23.52 17.83 40.79
CA ASN A 21 -23.55 18.15 42.18
C ASN A 21 -22.81 17.10 42.98
N ALA A 22 -21.88 17.60 43.79
CA ALA A 22 -21.22 17.00 44.94
C ALA A 22 -20.16 15.92 44.63
N LEU A 23 -18.93 16.29 44.66
CA LEU A 23 -17.89 15.38 45.12
C LEU A 23 -16.79 16.06 45.92
N ALA A 24 -16.65 15.54 47.10
CA ALA A 24 -15.72 15.91 48.14
C ALA A 24 -14.25 15.71 47.71
N ALA A 25 -13.39 16.44 48.41
CA ALA A 25 -11.95 16.43 48.30
C ALA A 25 -11.34 15.03 48.39
N THR A 26 -10.42 14.75 47.50
CA THR A 26 -9.57 13.53 47.49
C THR A 26 -8.47 13.65 48.54
N PRO A 27 -8.25 12.66 49.40
CA PRO A 27 -7.10 12.59 50.28
C PRO A 27 -5.82 12.21 49.50
N PRO A 28 -4.62 12.42 50.12
CA PRO A 28 -3.33 12.13 49.45
C PRO A 28 -3.14 10.64 49.19
N LEU A 29 -2.44 10.30 48.11
CA LEU A 29 -2.00 8.97 47.75
C LEU A 29 -1.17 8.34 48.87
N GLU A 30 -1.75 7.51 49.66
CA GLU A 30 -1.05 6.49 50.48
C GLU A 30 -0.74 5.27 49.61
N ASP A 31 0.48 4.73 49.79
CA ASP A 31 0.94 3.47 49.20
C ASP A 31 -0.03 2.32 49.55
N ARG A 32 -1.00 2.07 48.73
CA ARG A 32 -1.78 0.82 48.79
C ARG A 32 -1.05 -0.24 47.96
N LYS A 33 -0.51 -1.23 48.65
CA LYS A 33 -0.27 -2.57 48.08
C LYS A 33 -1.65 -3.16 47.69
N ASP A 34 -2.19 -2.70 46.55
CA ASP A 34 -3.41 -3.31 46.02
C ASP A 34 -3.09 -4.73 45.62
N ALA A 35 -3.92 -5.65 46.08
CA ALA A 35 -3.89 -7.03 45.65
C ALA A 35 -3.86 -7.06 44.13
N VAL A 36 -2.81 -7.64 43.56
CA VAL A 36 -2.63 -7.81 42.12
C VAL A 36 -3.87 -8.54 41.59
N VAL A 37 -4.78 -7.80 40.98
CA VAL A 37 -5.82 -8.39 40.15
C VAL A 37 -5.10 -9.03 38.98
N GLU A 38 -4.99 -10.33 38.96
CA GLU A 38 -4.38 -11.08 37.88
C GLU A 38 -5.24 -10.83 36.63
N LEU A 39 -4.81 -9.93 35.77
CA LEU A 39 -5.49 -9.56 34.54
C LEU A 39 -5.49 -10.77 33.59
N SER A 40 -6.56 -10.90 32.80
CA SER A 40 -6.65 -11.91 31.76
C SER A 40 -5.36 -11.96 30.95
N PRO A 41 -4.73 -13.14 30.79
CA PRO A 41 -3.53 -13.27 29.98
C PRO A 41 -3.77 -12.99 28.49
N PHE A 42 -5.01 -12.80 28.08
CA PHE A 42 -5.42 -12.53 26.70
C PHE A 42 -5.79 -11.06 26.43
N THR A 43 -5.70 -10.20 27.43
CA THR A 43 -5.98 -8.77 27.32
C THR A 43 -4.75 -7.95 27.69
N VAL A 44 -4.57 -6.84 26.99
CA VAL A 44 -3.53 -5.86 27.29
C VAL A 44 -4.11 -4.76 28.14
N ASN A 45 -3.44 -4.46 29.24
CA ASN A 45 -3.78 -3.31 30.07
C ASN A 45 -2.78 -2.17 29.80
N THR A 46 -3.29 -1.04 29.36
CA THR A 46 -2.48 0.17 29.10
C THR A 46 -2.31 1.03 30.36
N SER A 47 -2.94 0.68 31.48
CA SER A 47 -2.84 1.46 32.74
C SER A 47 -1.46 1.38 33.41
N GLY A 48 -0.64 0.37 33.06
CA GLY A 48 0.74 0.24 33.50
C GLY A 48 1.78 0.95 32.63
N ASP A 49 1.34 1.53 31.51
CA ASP A 49 2.24 2.25 30.60
C ASP A 49 2.61 3.61 31.24
N VAL A 50 3.91 3.94 31.30
CA VAL A 50 4.41 5.18 31.92
C VAL A 50 5.30 5.92 30.93
N GLY A 51 4.97 7.15 30.60
CA GLY A 51 5.73 7.93 29.63
C GLY A 51 5.75 7.22 28.26
N TYR A 52 6.94 6.94 27.75
CA TYR A 52 7.12 6.23 26.49
C TYR A 52 7.38 4.73 26.67
N ALA A 53 7.43 4.23 27.90
CA ALA A 53 7.67 2.83 28.22
C ALA A 53 6.37 2.09 28.50
N ALA A 54 6.19 0.94 27.82
CA ALA A 54 5.14 0.00 28.10
C ALA A 54 5.68 -1.19 28.90
N GLU A 55 4.88 -1.71 29.83
CA GLU A 55 5.28 -2.80 30.68
C GLU A 55 5.19 -4.17 30.00
N ASN A 56 4.11 -4.39 29.25
CA ASN A 56 3.73 -5.71 28.76
C ASN A 56 3.24 -5.70 27.31
N THR A 57 3.13 -6.90 26.72
CA THR A 57 2.61 -7.13 25.37
C THR A 57 1.99 -8.52 25.26
N LEU A 58 1.05 -8.69 24.32
CA LEU A 58 0.60 -10.00 23.85
C LEU A 58 1.38 -10.48 22.63
N ALA A 59 2.16 -9.60 22.00
CA ALA A 59 2.79 -9.85 20.71
C ALA A 59 3.90 -10.91 20.73
N GLY A 60 4.25 -11.47 21.87
CA GLY A 60 5.28 -12.54 21.99
C GLY A 60 4.73 -13.96 21.99
N SER A 61 3.54 -14.19 22.56
CA SER A 61 3.01 -15.54 22.81
C SER A 61 1.49 -15.64 22.93
N ARG A 62 0.75 -14.59 22.63
CA ARG A 62 -0.67 -14.37 22.99
C ARG A 62 -0.96 -14.41 24.51
N LEU A 63 0.09 -14.49 25.30
CA LEU A 63 0.02 -14.39 26.73
C LEU A 63 0.58 -13.05 27.16
N ASN A 64 -0.14 -12.33 27.98
CA ASN A 64 0.33 -11.07 28.55
C ASN A 64 1.68 -11.28 29.25
N THR A 65 2.74 -10.78 28.62
CA THR A 65 4.12 -11.01 29.01
C THR A 65 4.83 -9.69 29.12
N ARG A 66 5.69 -9.54 30.14
CA ARG A 66 6.54 -8.35 30.24
C ARG A 66 7.43 -8.24 29.01
N LEU A 67 7.63 -7.02 28.52
CA LEU A 67 8.48 -6.80 27.34
C LEU A 67 9.89 -7.34 27.50
N ARG A 68 10.46 -7.26 28.72
CA ARG A 68 11.77 -7.81 29.04
C ARG A 68 11.85 -9.35 28.92
N ASP A 69 10.73 -10.04 29.11
CA ASP A 69 10.61 -11.50 29.08
C ASP A 69 10.16 -12.00 27.68
N THR A 70 10.07 -11.11 26.70
CA THR A 70 9.58 -11.43 25.36
C THR A 70 10.76 -11.62 24.40
N ALA A 71 10.89 -12.81 23.79
CA ALA A 71 11.97 -13.12 22.86
C ALA A 71 11.81 -12.44 21.49
N SER A 72 10.58 -12.22 21.02
CA SER A 72 10.29 -11.58 19.73
C SER A 72 10.57 -10.06 19.76
N SER A 73 10.91 -9.51 18.60
CA SER A 73 11.20 -8.08 18.43
C SER A 73 9.91 -7.27 18.41
N VAL A 74 9.57 -6.64 19.55
CA VAL A 74 8.36 -5.83 19.71
C VAL A 74 8.71 -4.42 20.14
N SER A 75 8.05 -3.43 19.54
CA SER A 75 8.07 -2.04 19.96
C SER A 75 6.66 -1.56 20.30
N VAL A 76 6.50 -0.86 21.40
CA VAL A 76 5.22 -0.29 21.81
C VAL A 76 5.29 1.23 21.72
N PHE A 77 4.22 1.84 21.19
CA PHE A 77 4.03 3.29 21.14
C PHE A 77 2.83 3.64 22.01
N THR A 78 3.14 4.21 23.18
CA THR A 78 2.15 4.56 24.19
C THR A 78 1.29 5.75 23.75
N ARG A 79 0.15 5.94 24.38
CA ARG A 79 -0.71 7.10 24.12
C ARG A 79 0.04 8.42 24.33
N GLU A 80 0.89 8.52 25.34
CA GLU A 80 1.66 9.74 25.65
C GLU A 80 2.64 10.07 24.51
N PHE A 81 3.30 9.05 23.93
CA PHE A 81 4.16 9.23 22.77
C PHE A 81 3.40 9.76 21.54
N LEU A 82 2.20 9.19 21.28
CA LEU A 82 1.36 9.63 20.16
C LEU A 82 0.88 11.07 20.35
N ASP A 83 0.51 11.45 21.58
CA ASP A 83 0.02 12.77 21.92
C ASP A 83 1.14 13.83 21.85
N ASP A 84 2.34 13.55 22.34
CA ASP A 84 3.47 14.48 22.29
C ASP A 84 3.90 14.80 20.87
N LEU A 85 3.89 13.80 19.98
CA LEU A 85 4.19 13.98 18.56
C LEU A 85 2.97 14.45 17.74
N ALA A 86 1.78 14.54 18.34
CA ALA A 86 0.52 14.80 17.65
C ALA A 86 0.28 13.90 16.44
N ILE A 87 0.64 12.61 16.57
CA ILE A 87 0.47 11.61 15.50
C ILE A 87 -1.03 11.36 15.28
N ILE A 88 -1.50 11.53 14.05
CA ILE A 88 -2.90 11.36 13.65
C ILE A 88 -3.10 10.36 12.53
N ASP A 89 -2.02 9.88 11.92
CA ASP A 89 -2.09 8.84 10.90
C ASP A 89 -0.93 7.84 10.99
N LEU A 90 -1.07 6.75 10.26
CA LEU A 90 -0.10 5.67 10.26
C LEU A 90 1.24 6.05 9.64
N ARG A 91 1.24 6.92 8.62
CA ARG A 91 2.48 7.35 7.95
C ARG A 91 3.40 8.07 8.94
N GLU A 92 2.83 8.96 9.75
CA GLU A 92 3.57 9.67 10.79
C GLU A 92 4.15 8.71 11.84
N LEU A 93 3.36 7.71 12.26
CA LEU A 93 3.84 6.69 13.20
C LEU A 93 5.01 5.89 12.63
N MET A 94 4.94 5.49 11.35
CA MET A 94 5.98 4.69 10.71
C MET A 94 7.32 5.42 10.62
N GLU A 95 7.34 6.76 10.63
CA GLU A 95 8.59 7.54 10.69
C GLU A 95 9.39 7.30 11.98
N TYR A 96 8.71 6.95 13.08
CA TYR A 96 9.31 6.71 14.39
C TYR A 96 9.40 5.23 14.78
N THR A 97 9.02 4.30 13.88
CA THR A 97 9.28 2.87 14.10
C THR A 97 10.75 2.54 13.88
N VAL A 98 11.21 1.47 14.50
CA VAL A 98 12.62 1.04 14.39
C VAL A 98 13.00 0.74 12.96
N ASN A 99 12.23 -0.11 12.28
CA ASN A 99 12.53 -0.63 10.95
C ASN A 99 11.28 -0.71 10.06
N GLY A 100 10.28 0.12 10.39
CA GLY A 100 9.06 0.21 9.61
C GLY A 100 9.11 1.37 8.64
N GLU A 101 8.46 1.21 7.51
CA GLU A 101 8.27 2.27 6.52
C GLU A 101 6.96 2.09 5.77
N MET A 102 6.46 3.20 5.22
CA MET A 102 5.43 3.13 4.18
C MET A 102 6.15 2.89 2.86
N ASP A 103 5.73 1.83 2.15
CA ASP A 103 6.29 1.52 0.85
C ASP A 103 5.87 2.56 -0.18
N THR A 104 6.67 3.59 -0.33
CA THR A 104 6.57 4.56 -1.43
C THR A 104 7.43 4.13 -2.61
N ASN A 105 8.34 3.18 -2.40
CA ASN A 105 9.40 2.80 -3.34
C ASN A 105 9.23 1.42 -3.94
N SER A 106 8.27 0.60 -3.51
CA SER A 106 8.11 -0.71 -4.10
C SER A 106 7.79 -0.58 -5.59
N GLN A 107 8.55 -1.29 -6.32
CA GLN A 107 8.62 -1.36 -7.76
C GLN A 107 7.25 -1.44 -8.42
N GLY A 108 6.79 -0.31 -8.87
CA GLY A 108 5.59 -0.19 -9.65
C GLY A 108 4.48 0.59 -8.97
N ALA A 109 3.75 1.33 -9.79
CA ALA A 109 2.50 1.98 -9.47
C ALA A 109 1.50 1.05 -8.76
N SER A 110 1.76 -0.27 -8.78
CA SER A 110 0.92 -1.30 -8.18
C SER A 110 0.84 -1.24 -6.66
N SER A 111 1.88 -0.83 -5.92
CA SER A 111 1.78 -0.83 -4.46
C SER A 111 1.01 0.36 -3.92
N GLU A 112 1.21 1.54 -4.48
CA GLU A 112 0.40 2.70 -4.14
C GLU A 112 -0.98 2.61 -4.80
N GLN A 113 -1.07 2.07 -5.99
CA GLN A 113 -2.31 1.74 -6.65
C GLN A 113 -3.09 0.68 -5.87
N ASN A 114 -2.44 -0.36 -5.33
CA ASN A 114 -3.08 -1.33 -4.44
C ASN A 114 -3.47 -0.71 -3.09
N ARG A 115 -2.70 0.23 -2.57
CA ARG A 115 -3.06 1.00 -1.37
C ARG A 115 -4.29 1.88 -1.59
N ILE A 116 -4.44 2.41 -2.78
CA ILE A 116 -5.52 3.34 -3.16
C ILE A 116 -6.72 2.58 -3.69
N ILE A 117 -6.50 1.56 -4.51
CA ILE A 117 -7.51 0.83 -5.27
C ILE A 117 -7.89 -0.49 -4.59
N GLY A 118 -6.95 -1.19 -3.98
CA GLY A 118 -7.22 -2.46 -3.30
C GLY A 118 -8.13 -2.26 -2.10
N GLY A 119 -9.28 -2.89 -2.06
CA GLY A 119 -10.32 -2.71 -1.06
C GLY A 119 -9.83 -2.80 0.38
N HIS A 120 -8.96 -3.74 0.66
CA HIS A 120 -8.32 -3.92 1.96
C HIS A 120 -6.88 -3.44 1.96
N ALA A 121 -6.59 -2.49 1.16
CA ALA A 121 -5.27 -1.90 0.90
C ALA A 121 -4.59 -1.27 2.11
N LEU A 122 -5.13 -1.45 3.27
CA LEU A 122 -4.48 -1.00 4.51
C LEU A 122 -3.25 -1.82 4.87
N THR A 123 -3.11 -3.01 4.27
CA THR A 123 -1.88 -3.81 4.38
C THR A 123 -0.88 -3.48 3.28
N ALA A 124 -1.34 -2.92 2.18
CA ALA A 124 -0.45 -2.52 1.11
C ALA A 124 0.30 -1.25 1.50
N GLY A 125 1.61 -1.31 1.47
CA GLY A 125 2.48 -0.17 1.74
C GLY A 125 3.05 -0.08 3.14
N VAL A 126 2.64 -0.92 4.09
CA VAL A 126 3.35 -1.03 5.38
C VAL A 126 4.38 -2.14 5.29
N GLN A 127 5.63 -1.79 5.52
CA GLN A 127 6.74 -2.74 5.55
C GLN A 127 7.49 -2.65 6.86
N SER A 128 8.02 -3.77 7.30
CA SER A 128 9.01 -3.85 8.36
C SER A 128 10.13 -4.79 7.93
N ARG A 129 11.37 -4.41 8.14
CA ARG A 129 12.54 -5.18 7.68
C ARG A 129 12.54 -5.40 6.15
N GLY A 130 11.94 -4.47 5.38
CA GLY A 130 11.76 -4.60 3.93
C GLY A 130 10.70 -5.63 3.50
N LEU A 131 9.98 -6.25 4.42
CA LEU A 131 8.93 -7.23 4.19
C LEU A 131 7.56 -6.64 4.50
N ILE A 132 6.51 -7.09 3.80
CA ILE A 132 5.14 -6.64 4.05
C ILE A 132 4.74 -6.94 5.48
N THR A 133 4.06 -5.99 6.12
CA THR A 133 3.53 -6.07 7.49
C THR A 133 2.01 -6.10 7.46
N SER A 134 1.39 -6.96 8.25
CA SER A 134 -0.05 -7.01 8.46
C SER A 134 -0.50 -5.91 9.42
N LEU A 135 -1.74 -5.44 9.28
CA LEU A 135 -2.38 -4.56 10.26
C LEU A 135 -3.34 -5.34 11.14
N GLY A 136 -3.37 -5.01 12.42
CA GLY A 136 -4.27 -5.61 13.39
C GLY A 136 -5.03 -4.59 14.22
N VAL A 137 -6.19 -5.02 14.70
CA VAL A 137 -6.98 -4.33 15.71
C VAL A 137 -7.36 -5.33 16.79
N ASP A 138 -6.98 -5.05 18.03
CA ASP A 138 -7.24 -5.93 19.18
C ASP A 138 -6.82 -7.39 18.89
N TYR A 139 -5.72 -7.54 18.17
CA TYR A 139 -5.15 -8.81 17.70
C TYR A 139 -6.07 -9.62 16.77
N PHE A 140 -6.97 -8.97 16.06
CA PHE A 140 -7.64 -9.47 14.86
C PHE A 140 -7.07 -8.80 13.62
N ALA A 141 -7.10 -9.48 12.49
CA ALA A 141 -6.70 -8.86 11.22
C ALA A 141 -7.60 -7.67 10.90
N SER A 142 -7.01 -6.51 10.60
CA SER A 142 -7.77 -5.28 10.37
C SER A 142 -7.98 -5.02 8.88
N ILE A 143 -9.22 -4.72 8.52
CA ILE A 143 -9.62 -4.16 7.23
C ILE A 143 -10.05 -2.70 7.34
N THR A 144 -10.05 -2.12 8.55
CA THR A 144 -10.42 -0.73 8.80
C THR A 144 -9.18 0.16 8.94
N PRO A 145 -9.19 1.40 8.39
CA PRO A 145 -8.08 2.33 8.52
C PRO A 145 -7.82 2.68 9.98
N PRO A 146 -6.58 2.56 10.46
CA PRO A 146 -6.25 2.97 11.82
C PRO A 146 -6.34 4.48 11.98
N ASP A 147 -6.80 4.92 13.13
CA ASP A 147 -6.77 6.31 13.55
C ASP A 147 -6.57 6.37 15.08
N PRO A 148 -5.64 7.19 15.59
CA PRO A 148 -5.28 7.20 17.01
C PRO A 148 -6.38 7.64 18.00
N TYR A 149 -7.48 8.26 17.55
CA TYR A 149 -8.49 8.85 18.45
C TYR A 149 -9.06 7.83 19.46
N ARG A 150 -9.20 6.56 19.05
CA ARG A 150 -9.73 5.47 19.88
C ARG A 150 -8.66 4.49 20.39
N VAL A 151 -7.39 4.72 20.06
CA VAL A 151 -6.30 3.79 20.33
C VAL A 151 -5.63 4.11 21.67
N GLY A 152 -5.45 3.12 22.52
CA GLY A 152 -4.64 3.20 23.72
C GLY A 152 -3.16 3.15 23.42
N ARG A 153 -2.73 2.25 22.50
CA ARG A 153 -1.35 2.12 22.05
C ARG A 153 -1.24 1.37 20.73
N PHE A 154 -0.12 1.55 20.02
CA PHE A 154 0.27 0.70 18.89
C PHE A 154 1.39 -0.24 19.30
N GLU A 155 1.40 -1.44 18.72
CA GLU A 155 2.45 -2.43 18.90
C GLU A 155 2.98 -2.87 17.53
N ASP A 156 4.28 -2.68 17.31
CA ASP A 156 5.01 -3.11 16.13
C ASP A 156 5.79 -4.38 16.45
N ALA A 157 5.22 -5.53 16.09
CA ALA A 157 5.84 -6.85 16.23
C ALA A 157 6.48 -7.24 14.90
N ARG A 158 7.81 -7.23 14.85
CA ARG A 158 8.60 -7.43 13.64
C ARG A 158 9.00 -8.88 13.41
N GLY A 159 9.03 -9.26 12.14
CA GLY A 159 9.39 -10.61 11.70
C GLY A 159 8.22 -11.59 11.77
N PRO A 160 8.40 -12.82 11.24
CA PRO A 160 7.37 -13.84 11.24
C PRO A 160 6.90 -14.17 12.66
N ASN A 161 5.63 -13.97 12.94
CA ASN A 161 5.03 -14.21 14.25
C ASN A 161 3.60 -14.76 14.12
N SER A 162 3.43 -15.74 13.25
CA SER A 162 2.12 -16.28 12.91
C SER A 162 1.48 -17.12 14.01
N ILE A 163 2.23 -17.55 15.01
CA ILE A 163 1.65 -18.25 16.17
C ILE A 163 0.56 -17.39 16.80
N LEU A 164 0.77 -16.10 16.81
CA LEU A 164 -0.14 -15.17 17.43
C LEU A 164 -1.34 -14.82 16.56
N PHE A 165 -1.11 -14.66 15.26
CA PHE A 165 -2.05 -14.01 14.38
C PHE A 165 -2.52 -14.88 13.21
N GLY A 166 -2.02 -16.13 13.13
CA GLY A 166 -2.32 -17.03 12.04
C GLY A 166 -1.58 -16.72 10.78
N ILE A 167 -2.31 -16.82 9.70
CA ILE A 167 -1.84 -16.43 8.37
C ILE A 167 -1.51 -14.93 8.42
N GLY A 168 -0.26 -14.61 8.17
CA GLY A 168 0.24 -13.25 8.30
C GLY A 168 1.42 -12.98 7.37
N SER A 169 1.80 -11.73 7.33
CA SER A 169 2.92 -11.25 6.52
C SER A 169 4.25 -11.47 7.22
N PRO A 170 5.33 -11.78 6.48
CA PRO A 170 6.64 -12.07 7.07
C PRO A 170 7.33 -10.86 7.71
N GLY A 171 6.91 -9.64 7.39
CA GLY A 171 7.36 -8.42 8.07
C GLY A 171 6.82 -8.26 9.49
N GLY A 172 5.77 -8.99 9.82
CA GLY A 172 5.16 -8.97 11.15
C GLY A 172 3.77 -8.36 11.20
N LEU A 173 3.44 -7.75 12.34
CA LEU A 173 2.14 -7.16 12.62
C LEU A 173 2.29 -5.80 13.28
N LEU A 174 1.60 -4.81 12.77
CA LEU A 174 1.33 -3.55 13.47
C LEU A 174 -0.08 -3.59 14.04
N ASN A 175 -0.19 -3.79 15.34
CA ASN A 175 -1.46 -3.91 16.05
C ASN A 175 -1.84 -2.60 16.73
N GLN A 176 -3.10 -2.23 16.67
CA GLN A 176 -3.71 -1.16 17.44
C GLN A 176 -4.57 -1.77 18.55
N THR A 177 -4.31 -1.36 19.79
CA THR A 177 -5.11 -1.75 20.94
C THR A 177 -6.13 -0.68 21.23
N SER A 178 -7.42 -1.03 21.18
CA SER A 178 -8.53 -0.11 21.43
C SER A 178 -8.60 0.29 22.89
N LYS A 179 -9.08 1.50 23.17
CA LYS A 179 -9.45 1.91 24.52
C LYS A 179 -10.63 1.07 25.01
N ILE A 180 -10.54 0.60 26.21
CA ILE A 180 -11.64 -0.11 26.88
C ILE A 180 -12.23 0.74 28.01
N ALA A 181 -13.49 0.54 28.34
CA ALA A 181 -14.11 1.24 29.46
C ALA A 181 -13.49 0.82 30.78
N GLU A 182 -12.98 1.80 31.56
CA GLU A 182 -12.34 1.60 32.87
C GLU A 182 -13.37 1.68 33.98
N THR A 183 -13.45 0.66 34.84
CA THR A 183 -14.49 0.54 35.88
C THR A 183 -14.18 1.28 37.18
N HIS A 184 -13.03 1.92 37.29
CA HIS A 184 -12.56 2.53 38.54
C HIS A 184 -12.45 4.06 38.49
N ARG A 185 -12.44 4.69 37.33
CA ARG A 185 -12.30 6.15 37.21
C ARG A 185 -13.17 6.74 36.09
N ASN A 186 -13.67 7.96 36.32
CA ASN A 186 -14.30 8.77 35.30
C ASN A 186 -13.26 9.66 34.65
N THR A 187 -13.29 9.77 33.34
CA THR A 187 -12.42 10.68 32.58
C THR A 187 -13.19 11.32 31.44
N ALA A 188 -12.82 12.54 31.08
CA ALA A 188 -13.31 13.20 29.89
C ALA A 188 -12.17 14.01 29.25
N ALA A 189 -12.10 14.01 27.95
CA ALA A 189 -11.17 14.83 27.21
C ALA A 189 -11.83 15.40 25.93
N VAL A 190 -11.56 16.66 25.66
CA VAL A 190 -11.88 17.30 24.39
C VAL A 190 -10.58 17.81 23.81
N ARG A 191 -10.28 17.37 22.60
CA ARG A 191 -9.08 17.80 21.88
C ARG A 191 -9.49 18.48 20.58
N HIS A 192 -9.06 19.72 20.40
CA HIS A 192 -9.27 20.46 19.17
C HIS A 192 -7.92 20.87 18.59
N GLY A 193 -7.67 20.45 17.36
CA GLY A 193 -6.44 20.73 16.63
C GLY A 193 -6.72 21.51 15.35
N VAL A 194 -5.93 22.56 15.13
CA VAL A 194 -5.90 23.33 13.87
C VAL A 194 -4.49 23.32 13.32
N GLY A 195 -4.33 23.49 12.03
CA GLY A 195 -3.00 23.41 11.46
C GLY A 195 -2.90 23.86 10.00
N SER A 196 -1.75 23.63 9.41
CA SER A 196 -1.45 23.92 8.02
C SER A 196 -2.51 23.32 7.10
N TRP A 197 -2.71 23.96 5.96
CA TRP A 197 -3.64 23.55 4.90
C TRP A 197 -5.09 23.40 5.36
N GLY A 198 -5.54 24.29 6.26
CA GLY A 198 -6.93 24.29 6.74
C GLY A 198 -7.31 23.10 7.59
N ARG A 199 -6.33 22.41 8.21
CA ARG A 199 -6.62 21.32 9.13
C ARG A 199 -7.47 21.77 10.30
N ASN A 200 -8.55 21.03 10.55
CA ASN A 200 -9.44 21.17 11.68
C ASN A 200 -9.84 19.77 12.16
N ARG A 201 -9.45 19.42 13.39
CA ARG A 201 -9.69 18.08 13.96
C ARG A 201 -10.22 18.21 15.37
N LEU A 202 -11.40 17.65 15.61
CA LEU A 202 -12.04 17.58 16.92
C LEU A 202 -12.12 16.10 17.37
N GLU A 203 -11.60 15.84 18.56
CA GLU A 203 -11.73 14.53 19.21
C GLU A 203 -12.43 14.70 20.55
N LEU A 204 -13.35 13.78 20.83
CA LEU A 204 -14.01 13.62 22.12
C LEU A 204 -13.61 12.26 22.69
N ASP A 205 -13.41 12.22 24.01
CA ASP A 205 -13.09 10.98 24.72
C ASP A 205 -13.73 11.07 26.11
N ALA A 206 -14.48 10.07 26.50
CA ALA A 206 -15.12 10.02 27.82
C ALA A 206 -15.21 8.60 28.34
N ASN A 207 -14.93 8.43 29.62
CA ASN A 207 -15.15 7.19 30.34
C ASN A 207 -16.03 7.43 31.55
N ARG A 208 -17.13 6.70 31.68
CA ARG A 208 -18.10 6.83 32.76
C ARG A 208 -18.25 5.51 33.48
N VAL A 209 -17.98 5.52 34.78
CA VAL A 209 -18.26 4.43 35.70
C VAL A 209 -19.72 4.51 36.08
N LEU A 210 -20.48 3.46 35.77
CA LEU A 210 -21.88 3.32 36.14
C LEU A 210 -22.01 2.58 37.47
N LEU A 211 -21.26 1.49 37.63
CA LEU A 211 -21.14 0.73 38.89
C LEU A 211 -19.64 0.52 39.14
N LYS A 212 -19.15 1.06 40.24
CA LYS A 212 -17.74 1.00 40.62
C LYS A 212 -17.22 -0.44 40.56
N ASP A 213 -16.08 -0.63 39.90
CA ASP A 213 -15.39 -1.90 39.67
C ASP A 213 -16.20 -2.96 38.90
N ARG A 214 -17.44 -2.65 38.48
CA ARG A 214 -18.32 -3.60 37.78
C ARG A 214 -18.77 -3.18 36.39
N LEU A 215 -19.18 -1.93 36.20
CA LEU A 215 -19.76 -1.50 34.95
C LEU A 215 -19.29 -0.11 34.57
N ALA A 216 -18.73 0.01 33.38
CA ALA A 216 -18.35 1.29 32.79
C ALA A 216 -18.68 1.35 31.30
N LEU A 217 -18.85 2.55 30.82
CA LEU A 217 -18.98 2.92 29.39
C LEU A 217 -17.86 3.86 29.02
N SER A 218 -17.32 3.68 27.82
CA SER A 218 -16.41 4.65 27.21
C SER A 218 -16.91 5.02 25.82
N PHE A 219 -16.69 6.28 25.45
CA PHE A 219 -17.04 6.83 24.15
C PHE A 219 -15.88 7.63 23.62
N ALA A 220 -15.61 7.52 22.31
CA ALA A 220 -14.71 8.41 21.58
C ALA A 220 -15.32 8.84 20.24
N GLY A 221 -15.19 10.12 19.90
CA GLY A 221 -15.69 10.69 18.66
C GLY A 221 -14.59 11.42 17.90
N LEU A 222 -14.66 11.41 16.58
CA LEU A 222 -13.73 12.10 15.68
C LEU A 222 -14.49 12.84 14.60
N HIS A 223 -14.16 14.11 14.44
CA HIS A 223 -14.47 14.90 13.25
C HIS A 223 -13.20 15.59 12.76
N GLN A 224 -12.83 15.36 11.50
CA GLN A 224 -11.66 15.98 10.88
C GLN A 224 -12.01 16.48 9.49
N GLU A 225 -11.59 17.69 9.19
CA GLU A 225 -11.54 18.28 7.84
C GLU A 225 -10.14 18.84 7.65
N SER A 226 -9.48 18.50 6.55
CA SER A 226 -8.16 19.04 6.23
C SER A 226 -7.91 19.02 4.74
N GLY A 227 -7.21 20.02 4.23
CA GLY A 227 -6.51 19.95 2.96
C GLY A 227 -5.15 19.25 3.10
N GLY A 228 -4.36 19.32 2.05
CA GLY A 228 -2.97 18.93 2.01
C GLY A 228 -2.12 19.97 1.28
N TRP A 229 -0.81 19.79 1.27
CA TRP A 229 0.10 20.72 0.60
C TRP A 229 0.04 20.62 -0.93
N ARG A 230 -0.46 19.48 -1.45
CA ARG A 230 -0.71 19.31 -2.88
C ARG A 230 -2.09 19.82 -3.26
N ALA A 231 -2.20 20.30 -4.48
CA ALA A 231 -3.47 20.80 -5.00
C ALA A 231 -4.55 19.70 -4.96
N PHE A 232 -5.74 20.07 -4.53
CA PHE A 232 -6.91 19.20 -4.39
C PHE A 232 -6.78 18.07 -3.37
N ASP A 233 -5.75 18.07 -2.53
CA ASP A 233 -5.63 17.12 -1.44
C ASP A 233 -6.60 17.47 -0.32
N PHE A 234 -7.31 16.48 0.20
CA PHE A 234 -8.24 16.67 1.32
C PHE A 234 -8.46 15.35 2.08
N GLN A 235 -8.85 15.49 3.34
CA GLN A 235 -9.31 14.41 4.19
C GLN A 235 -10.50 14.88 5.03
N ASP A 236 -11.64 14.21 4.92
CA ASP A 236 -12.83 14.36 5.76
C ASP A 236 -13.10 13.05 6.46
N LYS A 237 -13.04 13.05 7.80
CA LYS A 237 -13.25 11.84 8.61
C LYS A 237 -14.29 12.12 9.69
N ARG A 238 -15.24 11.22 9.82
CA ARG A 238 -16.27 11.25 10.85
C ARG A 238 -16.42 9.86 11.43
N ARG A 239 -16.01 9.69 12.69
CA ARG A 239 -16.00 8.39 13.34
C ARG A 239 -16.53 8.47 14.76
N ALA A 240 -17.17 7.40 15.19
CA ALA A 240 -17.61 7.20 16.55
C ALA A 240 -17.19 5.81 17.04
N PHE A 241 -16.75 5.75 18.28
CA PHE A 241 -16.36 4.53 18.96
C PHE A 241 -16.98 4.49 20.33
N ALA A 242 -17.43 3.31 20.75
CA ALA A 242 -17.92 3.08 22.11
C ALA A 242 -17.40 1.75 22.65
N SER A 243 -17.21 1.67 23.96
CA SER A 243 -16.93 0.40 24.63
C SER A 243 -17.68 0.29 25.95
N VAL A 244 -17.99 -0.96 26.33
CA VAL A 244 -18.64 -1.34 27.59
C VAL A 244 -17.77 -2.39 28.25
N THR A 245 -17.47 -2.22 29.53
CA THR A 245 -16.85 -3.26 30.37
C THR A 245 -17.81 -3.59 31.50
N TRP A 246 -18.18 -4.88 31.56
CA TRP A 246 -19.09 -5.39 32.60
C TRP A 246 -18.47 -6.57 33.33
N ARG A 247 -18.35 -6.45 34.62
CA ARG A 247 -17.79 -7.45 35.56
C ARG A 247 -18.87 -7.88 36.54
N PRO A 248 -19.75 -8.82 36.17
CA PRO A 248 -20.81 -9.30 37.09
C PRO A 248 -20.22 -10.00 38.33
N SER A 249 -19.06 -10.63 38.17
CA SER A 249 -18.29 -11.25 39.24
C SER A 249 -16.81 -11.04 39.06
N ARG A 250 -16.00 -11.42 40.07
CA ARG A 250 -14.51 -11.38 39.91
C ARG A 250 -13.99 -12.40 38.92
N ALA A 251 -14.75 -13.45 38.65
CA ALA A 251 -14.36 -14.52 37.73
C ALA A 251 -14.82 -14.28 36.28
N PHE A 252 -15.64 -13.24 36.02
CA PHE A 252 -16.25 -13.07 34.71
C PHE A 252 -16.22 -11.60 34.25
N THR A 253 -15.69 -11.36 33.09
CA THR A 253 -15.66 -10.02 32.46
C THR A 253 -16.16 -10.10 31.02
N VAL A 254 -17.06 -9.19 30.69
CA VAL A 254 -17.52 -8.95 29.31
C VAL A 254 -17.02 -7.59 28.87
N THR A 255 -16.39 -7.55 27.70
CA THR A 255 -16.03 -6.29 27.03
C THR A 255 -16.63 -6.28 25.65
N ALA A 256 -17.41 -5.27 25.33
CA ALA A 256 -17.95 -5.03 23.99
C ALA A 256 -17.45 -3.70 23.48
N MET A 257 -17.01 -3.66 22.22
CA MET A 257 -16.49 -2.46 21.57
C MET A 257 -17.08 -2.33 20.18
N GLY A 258 -17.31 -1.10 19.73
CA GLY A 258 -17.80 -0.83 18.38
C GLY A 258 -17.29 0.49 17.84
N GLU A 259 -16.88 0.50 16.59
CA GLU A 259 -16.55 1.69 15.82
C GLU A 259 -17.41 1.73 14.56
N THR A 260 -17.86 2.93 14.19
CA THR A 260 -18.47 3.20 12.90
C THR A 260 -17.97 4.54 12.38
N GLY A 261 -17.89 4.67 11.06
CA GLY A 261 -17.44 5.94 10.50
C GLY A 261 -17.48 6.01 8.98
N ARG A 262 -17.15 7.20 8.51
CA ARG A 262 -16.97 7.50 7.10
C ARG A 262 -15.71 8.35 6.92
N ASP A 263 -14.86 7.92 6.02
CA ASP A 263 -13.64 8.63 5.59
C ASP A 263 -13.78 8.96 4.12
N LYS A 264 -13.65 10.24 3.79
CA LYS A 264 -13.53 10.68 2.41
C LYS A 264 -12.19 11.36 2.22
N THR A 265 -11.34 10.81 1.36
CA THR A 265 -9.97 11.27 1.19
C THR A 265 -9.61 11.40 -0.27
N ALA A 266 -8.89 12.46 -0.62
CA ALA A 266 -8.32 12.59 -1.95
C ALA A 266 -7.32 11.45 -2.24
N VAL A 267 -7.26 11.06 -3.49
CA VAL A 267 -6.27 10.10 -4.00
C VAL A 267 -5.15 10.88 -4.67
N VAL A 268 -4.24 11.43 -3.87
CA VAL A 268 -3.09 12.19 -4.34
C VAL A 268 -1.84 11.35 -4.26
N ARG A 269 -1.07 11.31 -5.35
CA ARG A 269 0.19 10.57 -5.37
C ARG A 269 1.31 11.31 -4.67
N SER A 270 2.24 10.56 -4.06
CA SER A 270 3.46 11.13 -3.48
C SER A 270 4.49 11.57 -4.52
N PHE A 271 4.36 11.12 -5.76
CA PHE A 271 5.29 11.42 -6.86
C PHE A 271 4.61 12.16 -8.01
N SER A 272 5.40 12.78 -8.86
CA SER A 272 4.94 13.51 -10.05
C SER A 272 4.41 12.58 -11.15
N ASP A 273 3.59 13.17 -12.02
CA ASP A 273 3.05 12.50 -13.19
C ASP A 273 4.12 12.17 -14.24
N THR A 274 3.80 11.27 -15.16
CA THR A 274 4.70 10.87 -16.24
C THR A 274 4.82 11.98 -17.28
N ASP A 275 6.03 12.25 -17.71
CA ASP A 275 6.34 13.20 -18.76
C ASP A 275 6.50 12.48 -20.10
N GLN A 276 5.59 12.71 -21.01
CA GLN A 276 5.67 12.22 -22.38
C GLN A 276 5.95 13.34 -23.40
N VAL A 277 6.16 14.55 -22.94
CA VAL A 277 6.23 15.73 -23.79
C VAL A 277 7.59 16.41 -23.80
N LEU A 278 8.48 16.04 -22.88
CA LEU A 278 9.73 16.75 -22.63
C LEU A 278 10.57 16.94 -23.91
N ALA A 279 10.80 15.86 -24.67
CA ALA A 279 11.59 15.92 -25.89
C ALA A 279 10.96 16.84 -26.95
N TRP A 280 9.65 16.88 -27.02
CA TRP A 280 8.92 17.79 -27.90
C TRP A 280 8.96 19.23 -27.40
N TYR A 281 8.69 19.44 -26.13
CA TYR A 281 8.61 20.75 -25.51
C TYR A 281 9.92 21.53 -25.69
N ASP A 282 11.05 20.87 -25.49
CA ASP A 282 12.36 21.50 -25.59
C ASP A 282 12.76 21.83 -27.05
N ASN A 283 12.22 21.08 -27.99
CA ASN A 283 12.51 21.21 -29.40
C ASN A 283 11.33 21.79 -30.21
N ARG A 284 10.27 22.24 -29.54
CA ARG A 284 9.04 22.69 -30.18
C ARG A 284 9.25 23.86 -31.18
N GLU A 285 10.25 24.68 -30.93
CA GLU A 285 10.61 25.80 -31.83
C GLU A 285 11.33 25.29 -33.07
N ALA A 286 12.25 24.30 -32.92
CA ALA A 286 12.98 23.69 -34.00
C ALA A 286 12.11 22.80 -34.89
N PHE A 287 11.10 22.12 -34.28
CA PHE A 287 10.18 21.28 -35.04
C PHE A 287 9.00 22.09 -35.61
N GLY A 288 8.83 23.37 -35.19
CA GLY A 288 7.66 24.15 -35.48
C GLY A 288 6.41 23.57 -34.78
N ARG A 289 5.50 24.41 -34.33
CA ARG A 289 4.23 23.93 -33.75
C ARG A 289 3.43 23.04 -34.72
N ALA A 290 3.69 23.17 -36.02
CA ALA A 290 3.05 22.44 -37.09
C ALA A 290 3.83 21.21 -37.57
N ALA A 291 5.07 21.03 -37.17
CA ALA A 291 5.97 20.03 -37.78
C ALA A 291 5.94 18.68 -37.08
N VAL A 292 5.14 18.50 -36.04
CA VAL A 292 4.87 17.18 -35.57
C VAL A 292 3.76 16.56 -36.42
N THR A 293 4.07 16.44 -37.64
CA THR A 293 3.37 15.58 -38.59
C THR A 293 3.57 14.15 -38.14
N PHE A 294 2.46 13.46 -38.10
CA PHE A 294 2.28 12.05 -37.85
C PHE A 294 3.53 11.20 -38.06
N ALA A 295 3.85 10.34 -37.11
CA ALA A 295 4.85 9.34 -37.30
C ALA A 295 4.67 8.65 -38.64
N PRO A 296 5.78 8.42 -39.42
CA PRO A 296 5.69 7.71 -40.69
C PRO A 296 4.97 6.36 -40.48
N GLY A 297 3.88 6.14 -41.20
CA GLY A 297 3.08 4.93 -41.07
C GLY A 297 1.63 5.12 -40.63
N LEU A 298 1.20 6.33 -40.31
CA LEU A 298 -0.22 6.62 -40.16
C LEU A 298 -0.90 6.74 -41.52
N VAL A 299 -1.67 5.75 -41.88
CA VAL A 299 -2.44 5.68 -43.13
C VAL A 299 -3.78 6.35 -42.89
N ALA A 300 -4.13 7.31 -43.74
CA ALA A 300 -5.50 7.83 -43.74
C ALA A 300 -6.48 6.66 -43.96
N PRO A 301 -7.59 6.60 -43.19
CA PRO A 301 -8.54 5.51 -43.36
C PRO A 301 -9.15 5.58 -44.76
N THR A 302 -9.36 4.40 -45.36
CA THR A 302 -10.08 4.29 -46.64
C THR A 302 -11.54 4.72 -46.48
N VAL A 303 -12.20 5.07 -47.55
CA VAL A 303 -13.64 5.42 -47.54
C VAL A 303 -14.49 4.32 -46.92
N ALA A 304 -14.17 3.06 -47.19
CA ALA A 304 -14.83 1.92 -46.56
C ALA A 304 -14.62 1.85 -45.05
N MET A 305 -13.42 2.14 -44.58
CA MET A 305 -13.10 2.23 -43.16
C MET A 305 -13.82 3.41 -42.49
N GLN A 306 -13.91 4.55 -43.15
CA GLN A 306 -14.64 5.72 -42.67
C GLN A 306 -16.16 5.42 -42.56
N ALA A 307 -16.73 4.70 -43.52
CA ALA A 307 -18.13 4.28 -43.49
C ALA A 307 -18.44 3.35 -42.30
N LEU A 308 -17.43 2.58 -41.84
CA LEU A 308 -17.51 1.77 -40.62
C LEU A 308 -17.18 2.56 -39.34
N GLY A 309 -16.98 3.87 -39.46
CA GLY A 309 -16.64 4.70 -38.31
C GLY A 309 -15.16 4.70 -37.94
N VAL A 310 -14.29 4.19 -38.79
CA VAL A 310 -12.87 4.24 -38.64
C VAL A 310 -12.32 5.58 -39.06
N THR A 311 -11.65 6.18 -38.20
CA THR A 311 -11.20 7.53 -38.37
C THR A 311 -9.73 7.66 -37.96
N GLY A 312 -8.86 7.16 -38.83
CA GLY A 312 -7.43 7.20 -38.60
C GLY A 312 -6.94 6.10 -37.66
N ARG A 313 -5.73 5.83 -37.71
CA ARG A 313 -5.19 4.63 -37.41
C ARG A 313 -4.04 4.60 -36.38
N ASP A 314 -4.18 3.72 -35.48
CA ASP A 314 -3.11 2.87 -35.00
C ASP A 314 -2.98 1.67 -35.97
N GLY A 315 -1.90 1.60 -36.78
CA GLY A 315 -1.64 0.59 -37.80
C GLY A 315 -1.62 -0.84 -37.38
N THR A 316 -1.71 -1.12 -36.10
CA THR A 316 -1.32 -2.42 -35.61
C THR A 316 -2.47 -3.31 -35.19
N LYS A 317 -3.69 -2.82 -35.04
CA LYS A 317 -4.76 -3.66 -34.50
C LYS A 317 -6.07 -3.52 -35.23
N GLY A 318 -6.05 -3.53 -36.57
CA GLY A 318 -7.33 -3.48 -37.29
C GLY A 318 -8.28 -2.51 -36.61
N GLY A 319 -7.79 -1.35 -36.28
CA GLY A 319 -8.35 -0.41 -35.31
C GLY A 319 -9.59 0.28 -35.82
N LEU A 320 -10.43 -0.54 -36.34
CA LEU A 320 -11.71 -0.21 -36.91
C LEU A 320 -12.66 0.52 -35.97
N ASN A 321 -12.29 0.75 -34.71
CA ASN A 321 -13.28 1.14 -33.75
C ASN A 321 -12.81 2.12 -32.66
N ARG A 322 -11.77 2.91 -32.89
CA ARG A 322 -11.33 3.85 -31.85
C ARG A 322 -11.90 5.26 -32.08
N ARG A 323 -13.19 5.39 -31.89
CA ARG A 323 -13.86 6.69 -31.72
C ARG A 323 -13.93 6.99 -30.24
N ALA A 324 -13.00 7.77 -29.70
CA ALA A 324 -13.13 8.30 -28.36
C ALA A 324 -13.79 9.68 -28.39
N VAL A 325 -14.65 9.93 -27.44
CA VAL A 325 -15.23 11.24 -27.23
C VAL A 325 -14.36 11.98 -26.22
N TYR A 326 -13.91 13.16 -26.57
CA TYR A 326 -13.13 14.02 -25.70
C TYR A 326 -14.01 15.17 -25.23
N ILE A 327 -13.90 15.49 -23.95
CA ILE A 327 -14.59 16.60 -23.33
C ILE A 327 -13.51 17.53 -22.74
N GLU A 328 -13.52 18.77 -23.16
CA GLU A 328 -12.71 19.82 -22.58
C GLU A 328 -13.23 20.27 -21.21
N ASN A 329 -12.38 20.98 -20.47
CA ASN A 329 -12.76 21.56 -19.19
C ASN A 329 -13.91 22.57 -19.26
N ASP A 330 -14.09 23.23 -20.38
CA ASP A 330 -15.16 24.18 -20.64
C ASP A 330 -16.47 23.50 -21.08
N GLY A 331 -16.44 22.17 -21.23
CA GLY A 331 -17.57 21.36 -21.68
C GLY A 331 -17.64 21.18 -23.20
N THR A 332 -16.71 21.74 -23.98
CA THR A 332 -16.61 21.52 -25.40
C THR A 332 -16.42 20.04 -25.72
N ILE A 333 -17.27 19.49 -26.52
CA ILE A 333 -17.26 18.07 -26.92
C ILE A 333 -16.74 17.98 -28.34
N PHE A 334 -15.74 17.14 -28.55
CA PHE A 334 -15.28 16.84 -29.88
C PHE A 334 -15.04 15.35 -30.07
N ASP A 335 -15.43 14.86 -31.24
CA ASP A 335 -15.08 13.55 -31.72
C ASP A 335 -13.62 13.56 -32.16
N ALA A 336 -12.79 13.20 -31.25
CA ALA A 336 -11.47 12.85 -31.68
C ALA A 336 -11.54 11.50 -32.36
N ILE A 337 -11.57 11.56 -33.58
CA ILE A 337 -11.12 10.55 -34.49
C ILE A 337 -9.83 10.01 -33.89
N GLY A 338 -9.70 8.69 -33.77
CA GLY A 338 -8.59 7.97 -33.15
C GLY A 338 -7.16 8.33 -33.53
N THR A 339 -7.00 9.45 -34.17
CA THR A 339 -5.76 10.14 -34.51
C THR A 339 -5.27 11.11 -33.48
N PHE A 340 -5.98 11.36 -32.40
CA PHE A 340 -5.28 11.91 -31.23
C PHE A 340 -4.31 10.87 -30.76
N ILE A 341 -3.18 10.96 -31.38
CA ILE A 341 -2.11 10.07 -31.15
C ILE A 341 -1.69 10.22 -29.73
N THR A 342 -2.43 9.50 -28.93
CA THR A 342 -2.01 9.25 -27.58
C THR A 342 -0.63 8.63 -27.63
N GLY A 343 0.38 9.37 -27.27
CA GLY A 343 1.74 8.88 -27.19
C GLY A 343 2.60 8.99 -28.45
N SER A 344 2.21 9.76 -29.44
CA SER A 344 3.08 9.96 -30.59
C SER A 344 4.25 10.89 -30.36
N TYR A 345 4.16 11.72 -29.32
CA TYR A 345 5.36 12.30 -28.73
C TYR A 345 6.06 11.32 -27.82
N ASN A 346 5.68 10.07 -27.90
CA ASN A 346 6.53 9.04 -27.41
C ASN A 346 7.92 9.32 -27.99
N SER A 347 8.79 9.72 -27.14
CA SER A 347 10.15 10.09 -27.41
C SER A 347 10.97 9.04 -28.17
N ALA A 348 10.45 7.82 -28.31
CA ALA A 348 10.99 6.82 -29.22
C ALA A 348 10.79 7.17 -30.72
N ALA A 349 9.81 8.01 -31.03
CA ALA A 349 9.52 8.47 -32.41
C ALA A 349 10.08 9.85 -32.68
N VAL A 350 10.31 10.68 -31.68
CA VAL A 350 10.89 12.02 -31.81
C VAL A 350 12.41 11.90 -31.67
N ARG A 351 13.13 12.07 -32.73
CA ARG A 351 14.58 12.24 -32.68
C ARG A 351 14.86 13.69 -32.32
N ALA A 352 15.80 13.91 -31.40
CA ALA A 352 16.40 15.22 -31.23
C ALA A 352 16.99 15.71 -32.57
N PRO A 353 17.13 17.02 -32.78
CA PRO A 353 17.72 17.57 -34.01
C PRO A 353 19.09 17.01 -34.37
N ASP A 354 19.85 16.51 -33.39
CA ASP A 354 21.12 15.80 -33.53
C ASP A 354 20.98 14.33 -33.98
N GLY A 355 19.74 13.85 -34.20
CA GLY A 355 19.44 12.49 -34.62
C GLY A 355 19.46 11.45 -33.51
N THR A 356 19.75 11.83 -32.26
CA THR A 356 19.67 10.90 -31.10
C THR A 356 18.24 10.50 -30.87
N ARG A 357 18.03 9.22 -30.54
CA ARG A 357 16.72 8.73 -30.12
C ARG A 357 16.32 9.39 -28.81
N GLY A 358 15.12 9.92 -28.77
CA GLY A 358 14.53 10.36 -27.52
C GLY A 358 14.30 9.20 -26.55
N VAL A 359 14.12 9.55 -25.29
CA VAL A 359 13.80 8.64 -24.17
C VAL A 359 12.41 8.04 -24.35
N THR A 360 12.24 6.76 -24.04
CA THR A 360 10.90 6.17 -23.96
C THR A 360 10.09 6.91 -22.90
N ALA A 361 9.04 7.56 -23.32
CA ALA A 361 8.23 8.49 -22.53
C ALA A 361 7.63 7.91 -21.25
N SER A 362 7.47 6.60 -21.16
CA SER A 362 6.99 5.93 -19.95
C SER A 362 7.98 5.94 -18.78
N ALA A 363 9.23 6.35 -19.04
CA ALA A 363 10.29 6.30 -18.03
C ALA A 363 10.61 7.64 -17.36
N LEU A 364 10.00 8.75 -17.80
CA LEU A 364 10.32 10.08 -17.30
C LEU A 364 9.24 10.60 -16.37
N ARG A 365 9.66 11.40 -15.38
CA ARG A 365 8.76 12.16 -14.53
C ARG A 365 8.93 13.65 -14.74
N ILE A 366 7.85 14.41 -14.59
CA ILE A 366 7.88 15.85 -14.70
C ILE A 366 8.71 16.40 -13.54
N LEU A 367 9.80 17.10 -13.86
CA LEU A 367 10.70 17.74 -12.89
C LEU A 367 10.71 19.25 -12.98
N ASP A 368 10.37 19.79 -14.15
CA ASP A 368 10.40 21.23 -14.37
C ASP A 368 9.12 21.89 -13.85
N PRO A 369 9.20 22.71 -12.77
CA PRO A 369 8.04 23.39 -12.25
C PRO A 369 7.48 24.46 -13.21
N LYS A 370 8.22 24.83 -14.25
CA LYS A 370 7.70 25.70 -15.32
C LYS A 370 6.77 24.97 -16.25
N VAL A 371 6.93 23.64 -16.38
CA VAL A 371 6.07 22.76 -17.16
C VAL A 371 4.83 22.39 -16.37
N PHE A 372 5.03 21.95 -15.13
CA PHE A 372 3.94 21.66 -14.21
C PHE A 372 4.44 21.74 -12.76
N PRO A 373 3.74 22.45 -11.85
CA PRO A 373 4.24 22.66 -10.50
C PRO A 373 4.29 21.35 -9.71
N LEU A 374 5.33 21.14 -8.90
CA LEU A 374 5.54 19.91 -8.14
C LEU A 374 4.42 19.63 -7.14
N ASN A 375 3.78 20.68 -6.61
CA ASN A 375 2.59 20.54 -5.76
C ASN A 375 1.29 20.41 -6.55
N GLY A 376 1.35 20.42 -7.90
CA GLY A 376 0.21 20.26 -8.78
C GLY A 376 -0.41 18.87 -8.70
N ASN A 377 -1.64 18.77 -9.17
CA ASN A 377 -2.39 17.53 -9.31
C ASN A 377 -3.09 17.53 -10.68
N ALA A 378 -2.60 16.72 -11.58
CA ALA A 378 -3.09 16.66 -12.96
C ALA A 378 -4.52 16.16 -13.10
N VAL A 379 -5.03 15.48 -12.09
CA VAL A 379 -6.36 14.84 -12.11
C VAL A 379 -7.45 15.70 -11.45
N GLY A 380 -7.06 16.70 -10.71
CA GLY A 380 -8.00 17.62 -10.04
C GLY A 380 -8.77 17.01 -8.88
N PRO A 381 -9.90 17.64 -8.51
CA PRO A 381 -10.65 17.29 -7.29
C PRO A 381 -11.49 16.02 -7.42
N GLY A 382 -11.60 15.44 -8.61
CA GLY A 382 -12.47 14.29 -8.89
C GLY A 382 -11.94 12.96 -8.38
N MET A 383 -10.65 12.86 -8.07
CA MET A 383 -10.05 11.65 -7.54
C MET A 383 -10.17 11.59 -6.03
N TYR A 384 -10.99 10.68 -5.55
CA TYR A 384 -11.17 10.47 -4.12
C TYR A 384 -11.59 9.03 -3.82
N ARG A 385 -11.41 8.66 -2.57
CA ARG A 385 -11.96 7.47 -1.94
C ARG A 385 -12.97 7.91 -0.88
N ASP A 386 -14.19 7.40 -0.97
CA ASP A 386 -15.26 7.59 0.00
C ASP A 386 -15.58 6.23 0.62
N GLN A 387 -15.22 6.06 1.88
CA GLN A 387 -15.28 4.77 2.58
C GLN A 387 -16.14 4.85 3.82
N THR A 388 -17.09 3.94 3.95
CA THR A 388 -17.76 3.64 5.21
C THR A 388 -17.10 2.45 5.86
N LEU A 389 -17.07 2.45 7.19
CA LEU A 389 -16.44 1.40 7.98
C LEU A 389 -17.24 1.09 9.24
N SER A 390 -17.18 -0.16 9.66
CA SER A 390 -17.59 -0.59 10.99
C SER A 390 -16.69 -1.69 11.50
N ASN A 391 -16.47 -1.72 12.82
CA ASN A 391 -15.70 -2.73 13.52
C ASN A 391 -16.33 -2.99 14.89
N HIS A 392 -16.67 -4.21 15.19
CA HIS A 392 -17.29 -4.62 16.44
C HIS A 392 -16.52 -5.80 17.05
N THR A 393 -16.20 -5.71 18.33
CA THR A 393 -15.52 -6.79 19.08
C THR A 393 -16.25 -7.05 20.37
N ILE A 394 -16.50 -8.32 20.67
CA ILE A 394 -17.01 -8.77 21.95
C ILE A 394 -16.04 -9.80 22.52
N THR A 395 -15.66 -9.63 23.77
CA THR A 395 -14.81 -10.58 24.49
C THR A 395 -15.45 -10.99 25.82
N LEU A 396 -15.36 -12.27 26.12
CA LEU A 396 -15.79 -12.86 27.37
C LEU A 396 -14.58 -13.51 28.02
N ASP A 397 -14.17 -13.04 29.17
CA ASP A 397 -13.12 -13.63 29.99
C ASP A 397 -13.74 -14.33 31.19
N TRP A 398 -13.42 -15.60 31.34
CA TRP A 398 -13.92 -16.43 32.44
C TRP A 398 -12.78 -17.14 33.16
N GLN A 399 -12.66 -16.95 34.45
CA GLN A 399 -11.68 -17.57 35.33
C GLN A 399 -12.38 -18.51 36.34
N PRO A 400 -12.72 -19.77 35.90
CA PRO A 400 -13.42 -20.73 36.79
C PRO A 400 -12.60 -21.14 37.99
N VAL A 401 -11.31 -21.24 37.84
CA VAL A 401 -10.33 -21.46 38.91
C VAL A 401 -9.13 -20.56 38.71
N ARG A 402 -8.37 -20.33 39.78
CA ARG A 402 -7.23 -19.38 39.74
C ARG A 402 -6.24 -19.67 38.64
N GLN A 403 -6.03 -20.92 38.29
CA GLN A 403 -5.06 -21.36 37.31
C GLN A 403 -5.55 -21.33 35.86
N LEU A 404 -6.88 -21.38 35.64
CA LEU A 404 -7.49 -21.47 34.31
C LEU A 404 -8.23 -20.20 33.95
N ILE A 405 -7.87 -19.64 32.82
CA ILE A 405 -8.60 -18.53 32.18
C ILE A 405 -9.04 -18.98 30.78
N VAL A 406 -10.32 -18.79 30.50
CA VAL A 406 -10.92 -19.06 29.19
C VAL A 406 -11.39 -17.73 28.59
N ASN A 407 -11.05 -17.48 27.36
CA ASN A 407 -11.46 -16.28 26.62
C ASN A 407 -12.22 -16.70 25.36
N LEU A 408 -13.43 -16.18 25.19
CA LEU A 408 -14.17 -16.25 23.92
C LEU A 408 -14.22 -14.83 23.34
N ALA A 409 -13.74 -14.68 22.13
CA ALA A 409 -13.72 -13.40 21.44
C ALA A 409 -14.34 -13.51 20.05
N GLN A 410 -15.12 -12.52 19.67
CA GLN A 410 -15.68 -12.39 18.32
C GLN A 410 -15.41 -10.99 17.79
N ASN A 411 -14.91 -10.91 16.55
CA ASN A 411 -14.72 -9.67 15.84
C ASN A 411 -15.48 -9.71 14.52
N TYR A 412 -16.10 -8.59 14.18
CA TYR A 412 -16.79 -8.35 12.91
C TYR A 412 -16.37 -7.00 12.37
N GLN A 413 -15.90 -6.96 11.13
CA GLN A 413 -15.56 -5.71 10.47
C GLN A 413 -16.19 -5.68 9.08
N ARG A 414 -16.60 -4.49 8.66
CA ARG A 414 -17.13 -4.24 7.33
C ARG A 414 -16.62 -2.92 6.80
N THR A 415 -16.25 -2.92 5.53
CA THR A 415 -15.88 -1.70 4.80
C THR A 415 -16.54 -1.69 3.43
N ARG A 416 -16.97 -0.53 3.00
CA ARG A 416 -17.39 -0.28 1.63
C ARG A 416 -16.78 1.03 1.17
N ALA A 417 -16.07 1.01 0.07
CA ALA A 417 -15.43 2.20 -0.50
C ALA A 417 -15.82 2.38 -1.97
N GLU A 418 -16.17 3.59 -2.32
CA GLU A 418 -16.22 4.06 -3.69
C GLU A 418 -14.93 4.85 -3.97
N VAL A 419 -14.22 4.44 -5.02
CA VAL A 419 -12.96 5.07 -5.43
C VAL A 419 -13.12 5.58 -6.85
N ASN A 420 -13.04 6.89 -7.01
CA ASN A 420 -13.06 7.53 -8.32
C ASN A 420 -11.63 7.81 -8.76
N LEU A 421 -11.28 7.35 -9.94
CA LEU A 421 -9.92 7.43 -10.49
C LEU A 421 -9.94 7.87 -11.94
N MET A 422 -8.86 8.48 -12.38
CA MET A 422 -8.63 8.73 -13.79
C MET A 422 -7.49 7.82 -14.29
N ASN A 423 -7.82 6.93 -15.21
CA ASN A 423 -6.90 6.08 -16.01
C ASN A 423 -5.61 5.65 -15.27
N GLY A 424 -5.77 4.81 -14.23
CA GLY A 424 -4.63 4.28 -13.47
C GLY A 424 -3.93 5.30 -12.56
N ASN A 425 -4.59 6.42 -12.21
CA ASN A 425 -4.17 7.44 -11.25
C ASN A 425 -3.07 8.40 -11.71
N SER A 426 -2.59 8.34 -12.94
CA SER A 426 -1.51 9.18 -13.41
C SER A 426 -1.60 9.35 -14.91
N PRO A 427 -2.44 10.28 -15.35
CA PRO A 427 -2.45 10.62 -16.76
C PRO A 427 -1.08 11.18 -17.13
N PRO A 428 -0.47 10.71 -18.22
CA PRO A 428 0.78 11.29 -18.70
C PRO A 428 0.57 12.69 -19.25
N LEU A 429 1.52 13.58 -19.00
CA LEU A 429 1.58 14.85 -19.70
C LEU A 429 1.95 14.61 -21.16
N ARG A 430 1.15 15.13 -22.07
CA ARG A 430 1.31 14.99 -23.53
C ARG A 430 1.20 16.33 -24.23
N GLY A 431 1.63 16.38 -25.49
CA GLY A 431 1.39 17.50 -26.40
C GLY A 431 0.40 17.13 -27.50
N ASP A 432 -0.42 18.05 -27.94
CA ASP A 432 -1.34 17.83 -29.05
C ASP A 432 -0.70 18.17 -30.41
N PRO A 433 -0.42 17.17 -31.24
CA PRO A 433 0.20 17.38 -32.56
C PRO A 433 -0.81 17.66 -33.66
N ASN A 434 -2.10 17.49 -33.38
CA ASN A 434 -3.09 17.51 -34.43
C ASN A 434 -3.35 18.92 -34.90
N LEU A 435 -3.25 19.14 -36.20
CA LEU A 435 -3.55 20.44 -36.85
C LEU A 435 -5.04 20.64 -37.05
N THR A 436 -5.79 19.54 -37.12
CA THR A 436 -7.24 19.54 -37.31
C THR A 436 -7.94 18.71 -36.26
N LEU A 437 -9.17 19.06 -35.94
CA LEU A 437 -10.06 18.25 -35.12
C LEU A 437 -10.61 17.10 -36.00
N GLY A 438 -9.84 16.04 -36.07
CA GLY A 438 -10.12 14.93 -36.94
C GLY A 438 -9.51 15.06 -38.35
N ILE A 439 -9.64 13.98 -39.14
CA ILE A 439 -9.11 13.97 -40.52
C ILE A 439 -10.04 14.80 -41.41
N GLY A 440 -9.48 15.88 -42.01
CA GLY A 440 -10.28 16.79 -42.85
C GLY A 440 -11.25 17.70 -42.06
N GLY A 441 -11.17 17.68 -40.72
CA GLY A 441 -11.98 18.54 -39.84
C GLY A 441 -11.48 19.99 -39.75
N PRO A 442 -12.14 20.83 -38.94
CA PRO A 442 -11.72 22.22 -38.74
C PRO A 442 -10.34 22.29 -38.06
N ALA A 443 -9.71 23.45 -38.14
CA ALA A 443 -8.44 23.72 -37.49
C ALA A 443 -8.56 23.44 -35.96
N ASN A 444 -7.56 22.74 -35.41
CA ASN A 444 -7.49 22.47 -34.00
C ASN A 444 -6.95 23.69 -33.23
N PRO A 445 -7.76 24.37 -32.40
CA PRO A 445 -7.31 25.54 -31.65
C PRO A 445 -6.30 25.17 -30.56
N TYR A 446 -6.15 23.90 -30.26
CA TYR A 446 -5.25 23.38 -29.21
C TYR A 446 -3.97 22.79 -29.78
N ALA A 447 -3.73 22.88 -31.09
CA ALA A 447 -2.52 22.35 -31.70
C ALA A 447 -1.26 22.92 -31.03
N GLY A 448 -0.33 22.05 -30.66
CA GLY A 448 0.90 22.40 -29.95
C GLY A 448 0.74 22.70 -28.46
N ARG A 449 -0.44 22.56 -27.88
CA ARG A 449 -0.64 22.71 -26.42
C ARG A 449 -0.42 21.43 -25.66
N MET A 450 0.09 21.55 -24.44
CA MET A 450 0.21 20.40 -23.52
C MET A 450 -1.12 20.09 -22.85
N TYR A 451 -1.34 18.81 -22.57
CA TYR A 451 -2.55 18.33 -21.92
C TYR A 451 -2.33 17.11 -21.06
N PHE A 452 -3.27 16.89 -20.13
CA PHE A 452 -3.51 15.60 -19.51
C PHE A 452 -4.85 15.05 -19.99
N ASP A 453 -4.93 13.76 -20.25
CA ASP A 453 -6.20 13.12 -20.53
C ASP A 453 -6.31 11.74 -19.90
N GLY A 454 -7.54 11.29 -19.75
CA GLY A 454 -7.84 9.96 -19.24
C GLY A 454 -9.34 9.68 -19.20
N THR A 455 -9.65 8.43 -18.94
CA THR A 455 -11.03 8.00 -18.72
C THR A 455 -11.27 7.87 -17.23
N TRP A 456 -12.40 8.37 -16.76
CA TRP A 456 -12.82 8.16 -15.38
C TRP A 456 -13.23 6.71 -15.16
N THR A 457 -12.76 6.16 -14.04
CA THR A 457 -13.16 4.86 -13.53
C THR A 457 -13.77 5.02 -12.15
N ARG A 458 -14.73 4.16 -11.86
CA ARG A 458 -15.31 4.01 -10.53
C ARG A 458 -15.10 2.58 -10.08
N ASP A 459 -14.35 2.45 -8.99
CA ASP A 459 -14.12 1.19 -8.31
C ASP A 459 -14.97 1.14 -7.04
N ILE A 460 -15.74 0.09 -6.89
CA ILE A 460 -16.44 -0.20 -5.65
C ILE A 460 -15.74 -1.36 -4.98
N HIS A 461 -15.30 -1.15 -3.75
CA HIS A 461 -14.66 -2.15 -2.92
C HIS A 461 -15.57 -2.50 -1.76
N PHE A 462 -15.73 -3.77 -1.55
CA PHE A 462 -16.45 -4.34 -0.42
C PHE A 462 -15.54 -5.26 0.37
N GLY A 463 -15.51 -5.12 1.66
CA GLY A 463 -14.78 -5.97 2.57
C GLY A 463 -15.56 -6.31 3.82
N GLU A 464 -15.54 -7.58 4.17
CA GLU A 464 -16.11 -8.08 5.41
C GLU A 464 -15.18 -9.12 6.03
N THR A 465 -14.99 -9.05 7.33
CA THR A 465 -14.30 -10.08 8.08
C THR A 465 -15.06 -10.42 9.35
N ARG A 466 -15.09 -11.69 9.65
CA ARG A 466 -15.70 -12.25 10.86
C ARG A 466 -14.77 -13.31 11.43
N GLU A 467 -14.36 -13.16 12.68
CA GLU A 467 -13.55 -14.17 13.37
C GLU A 467 -14.11 -14.44 14.74
N THR A 468 -14.29 -15.71 15.05
CA THR A 468 -14.62 -16.20 16.40
C THR A 468 -13.45 -17.01 16.92
N ARG A 469 -13.00 -16.74 18.15
CA ARG A 469 -11.83 -17.36 18.75
C ARG A 469 -12.11 -17.77 20.18
N LEU A 470 -11.86 -19.04 20.46
CA LEU A 470 -11.83 -19.60 21.81
C LEU A 470 -10.38 -19.82 22.22
N SER A 471 -9.97 -19.29 23.36
CA SER A 471 -8.62 -19.44 23.90
C SER A 471 -8.70 -19.89 25.35
N ALA A 472 -7.76 -20.73 25.76
CA ALA A 472 -7.62 -21.14 27.17
C ALA A 472 -6.15 -21.00 27.59
N SER A 473 -5.91 -20.58 28.82
CA SER A 473 -4.58 -20.51 29.42
C SER A 473 -4.59 -21.18 30.77
N TRP A 474 -3.63 -22.08 31.00
CA TRP A 474 -3.44 -22.76 32.26
C TRP A 474 -2.09 -22.39 32.86
N SER A 475 -2.08 -21.88 34.09
CA SER A 475 -0.87 -21.58 34.86
C SER A 475 -0.52 -22.73 35.78
N LEU A 476 0.68 -23.29 35.59
CA LEU A 476 1.25 -24.35 36.44
C LEU A 476 2.38 -23.76 37.28
N GLU A 477 2.27 -23.88 38.60
CA GLU A 477 3.27 -23.44 39.55
C GLU A 477 3.70 -24.63 40.41
N PRO A 478 4.62 -25.52 39.93
CA PRO A 478 5.16 -26.61 40.68
C PRO A 478 5.83 -26.10 41.97
N ARG A 479 5.74 -26.89 43.05
CA ARG A 479 6.37 -26.55 44.36
C ARG A 479 7.89 -26.52 44.28
N SER A 480 8.49 -27.19 43.32
CA SER A 480 9.94 -27.20 43.10
C SER A 480 10.40 -25.95 42.34
N ALA A 481 11.30 -25.18 42.92
CA ALA A 481 11.90 -24.00 42.28
C ALA A 481 12.63 -24.33 40.96
N TRP A 482 13.12 -25.57 40.79
CA TRP A 482 13.79 -26.05 39.57
C TRP A 482 12.85 -26.20 38.41
N LEU A 483 11.61 -26.63 38.67
CA LEU A 483 10.60 -26.76 37.61
C LEU A 483 10.04 -25.41 37.17
N GLY A 484 10.17 -24.36 38.01
CA GLY A 484 9.74 -23.01 37.68
C GLY A 484 8.21 -22.88 37.53
N ARG A 485 7.79 -21.82 36.84
CA ARG A 485 6.38 -21.55 36.50
C ARG A 485 6.15 -21.72 35.00
N HIS A 486 5.06 -22.36 34.64
CA HIS A 486 4.69 -22.58 33.23
C HIS A 486 3.31 -22.00 32.96
N ARG A 487 3.15 -21.40 31.78
CA ARG A 487 1.88 -20.98 31.23
C ARG A 487 1.64 -21.74 29.92
N LEU A 488 0.62 -22.56 29.89
CA LEU A 488 0.19 -23.26 28.69
C LEU A 488 -1.00 -22.52 28.10
N ALA A 489 -1.01 -22.35 26.79
CA ALA A 489 -2.13 -21.73 26.07
C ALA A 489 -2.54 -22.59 24.89
N ALA A 490 -3.83 -22.66 24.64
CA ALA A 490 -4.40 -23.25 23.44
C ALA A 490 -5.46 -22.31 22.87
N ALA A 491 -5.58 -22.26 21.57
CA ALA A 491 -6.62 -21.49 20.92
C ALA A 491 -7.12 -22.20 19.66
N TYR A 492 -8.42 -22.03 19.42
CA TYR A 492 -9.08 -22.42 18.19
C TYR A 492 -9.81 -21.21 17.64
N SER A 493 -9.65 -20.93 16.33
CA SER A 493 -10.38 -19.83 15.68
C SER A 493 -10.98 -20.24 14.35
N LEU A 494 -12.12 -19.65 14.06
CA LEU A 494 -12.79 -19.72 12.76
C LEU A 494 -12.93 -18.30 12.22
N GLY A 495 -12.30 -18.05 11.07
CA GLY A 495 -12.35 -16.77 10.40
C GLY A 495 -12.94 -16.89 9.01
N GLU A 496 -13.66 -15.86 8.61
CA GLU A 496 -14.13 -15.65 7.26
C GLU A 496 -13.80 -14.23 6.82
N VAL A 497 -13.17 -14.10 5.65
CA VAL A 497 -12.84 -12.82 5.03
C VAL A 497 -13.46 -12.81 3.64
N THR A 498 -14.27 -11.82 3.35
CA THR A 498 -14.79 -11.55 2.01
C THR A 498 -14.17 -10.25 1.50
N ASP A 499 -13.61 -10.31 0.31
CA ASP A 499 -13.03 -9.17 -0.41
C ASP A 499 -13.57 -9.18 -1.83
N ALA A 500 -14.19 -8.09 -2.26
CA ALA A 500 -14.76 -7.98 -3.58
C ALA A 500 -14.55 -6.59 -4.19
N ARG A 501 -14.40 -6.55 -5.50
CA ARG A 501 -14.20 -5.32 -6.27
C ARG A 501 -15.02 -5.34 -7.54
N ALA A 502 -15.66 -4.21 -7.87
CA ALA A 502 -16.21 -3.92 -9.16
C ALA A 502 -15.58 -2.67 -9.76
N ASN A 503 -15.00 -2.82 -10.94
CA ASN A 503 -14.41 -1.74 -11.71
C ASN A 503 -15.30 -1.38 -12.89
N SER A 504 -15.59 -0.10 -13.06
CA SER A 504 -16.42 0.42 -14.14
C SER A 504 -15.72 1.61 -14.81
N TRP A 505 -15.91 1.71 -16.13
CA TRP A 505 -15.42 2.83 -16.93
C TRP A 505 -16.56 3.77 -17.30
N LEU A 506 -16.28 5.06 -17.32
CA LEU A 506 -17.22 6.05 -17.85
C LEU A 506 -17.29 5.91 -19.37
N VAL A 507 -18.50 5.65 -19.86
CA VAL A 507 -18.78 5.37 -21.28
C VAL A 507 -19.98 6.16 -21.79
N LEU A 508 -20.13 6.25 -23.12
CA LEU A 508 -21.38 6.59 -23.77
C LEU A 508 -22.24 5.33 -23.89
N ALA A 509 -23.31 5.28 -23.12
CA ALA A 509 -24.21 4.13 -23.10
C ALA A 509 -24.96 3.95 -24.43
N GLY A 510 -25.08 2.70 -24.86
CA GLY A 510 -25.79 2.37 -26.10
C GLY A 510 -25.05 2.71 -27.39
N ARG A 511 -23.79 3.10 -27.31
CA ARG A 511 -22.99 3.36 -28.52
C ARG A 511 -22.65 2.03 -29.23
N PRO A 512 -22.85 1.94 -30.53
CA PRO A 512 -22.80 0.66 -31.27
C PRO A 512 -21.38 0.22 -31.67
N PHE A 513 -20.38 0.49 -30.87
CA PHE A 513 -19.00 0.18 -31.20
C PHE A 513 -18.43 -0.94 -30.31
N GLY A 514 -18.50 -2.16 -30.82
CA GLY A 514 -18.01 -3.34 -30.15
C GLY A 514 -19.05 -4.02 -29.24
N THR A 515 -18.78 -5.26 -28.91
CA THR A 515 -19.65 -6.08 -28.03
C THR A 515 -19.43 -5.80 -26.56
N ASP A 516 -18.30 -5.14 -26.19
CA ASP A 516 -17.97 -4.77 -24.84
C ASP A 516 -18.39 -3.31 -24.53
N PRO A 517 -19.43 -3.10 -23.69
CA PRO A 517 -19.84 -1.75 -23.31
C PRO A 517 -18.73 -0.91 -22.69
N SER A 518 -17.78 -1.53 -21.99
CA SER A 518 -16.62 -0.87 -21.37
C SER A 518 -15.44 -0.68 -22.33
N GLY A 519 -15.56 -1.16 -23.55
CA GLY A 519 -14.52 -1.12 -24.57
C GLY A 519 -14.02 0.30 -24.84
N VAL A 520 -12.75 0.42 -25.21
CA VAL A 520 -12.07 1.72 -25.42
C VAL A 520 -12.85 2.65 -26.36
N ASN A 521 -13.61 2.10 -27.28
CA ASN A 521 -14.38 2.87 -28.26
C ASN A 521 -15.64 3.52 -27.69
N ASN A 522 -16.11 3.02 -26.56
CA ASN A 522 -17.29 3.54 -25.87
C ASN A 522 -16.92 4.50 -24.74
N ARG A 523 -15.63 4.58 -24.37
CA ARG A 523 -15.17 5.39 -23.24
C ARG A 523 -15.27 6.88 -23.53
N VAL A 524 -15.58 7.62 -22.47
CA VAL A 524 -15.48 9.08 -22.46
C VAL A 524 -14.08 9.45 -21.95
N ILE A 525 -13.31 10.11 -22.79
CA ILE A 525 -11.99 10.63 -22.41
C ILE A 525 -12.14 12.10 -22.08
N VAL A 526 -11.70 12.47 -20.90
CA VAL A 526 -11.64 13.88 -20.49
C VAL A 526 -10.23 14.37 -20.72
N ARG A 527 -10.08 15.44 -21.49
CA ARG A 527 -8.80 16.07 -21.81
C ARG A 527 -8.76 17.47 -21.24
N ASN A 528 -7.67 17.80 -20.57
CA ASN A 528 -7.46 19.06 -19.92
C ASN A 528 -6.20 19.71 -20.49
N TYR A 529 -6.33 20.75 -21.30
CA TYR A 529 -5.19 21.48 -21.84
C TYR A 529 -4.62 22.46 -20.82
N LEU A 530 -3.29 22.46 -20.73
CA LEU A 530 -2.57 23.41 -19.90
C LEU A 530 -2.48 24.76 -20.59
N THR A 531 -2.64 25.83 -19.83
CA THR A 531 -2.37 27.20 -20.29
C THR A 531 -0.95 27.57 -19.87
N GLU A 532 -0.08 27.92 -20.79
CA GLU A 532 1.29 28.33 -20.48
C GLU A 532 1.29 29.47 -19.48
N GLY A 533 2.12 29.34 -18.44
CA GLY A 533 2.28 30.37 -17.40
C GLY A 533 1.16 30.43 -16.36
N ASN A 534 0.12 29.59 -16.45
CA ASN A 534 -1.00 29.64 -15.52
C ASN A 534 -1.39 28.25 -14.99
N TYR A 535 -0.42 27.51 -14.46
CA TYR A 535 -0.67 26.19 -13.89
C TYR A 535 -1.48 26.24 -12.57
N ALA A 536 -1.48 27.37 -11.87
CA ALA A 536 -2.24 27.56 -10.64
C ALA A 536 -3.76 27.52 -10.87
N THR A 537 -4.21 27.82 -12.08
CA THR A 537 -5.62 27.76 -12.47
C THR A 537 -5.99 26.45 -13.18
N TYR A 538 -5.03 25.57 -13.40
CA TYR A 538 -5.30 24.25 -13.94
C TYR A 538 -6.31 23.52 -13.05
N ARG A 539 -7.50 23.32 -13.59
CA ARG A 539 -8.57 22.61 -12.94
C ARG A 539 -8.90 21.43 -13.80
N ALA A 540 -8.30 20.31 -13.52
CA ALA A 540 -8.69 19.06 -14.14
C ALA A 540 -10.19 18.83 -13.96
N GLY A 541 -10.85 18.34 -14.99
CA GLY A 541 -12.29 18.14 -14.98
C GLY A 541 -12.74 17.28 -13.82
N ASP A 542 -13.71 17.79 -13.10
CA ASP A 542 -14.42 16.98 -12.12
C ASP A 542 -15.48 16.16 -12.87
N TRP A 543 -15.37 14.84 -12.85
CA TRP A 543 -16.31 13.93 -13.51
C TRP A 543 -17.78 14.19 -13.10
N ARG A 544 -18.01 14.71 -11.91
CA ARG A 544 -19.35 15.08 -11.42
C ARG A 544 -19.97 16.26 -12.19
N ARG A 545 -19.14 17.00 -12.93
CA ARG A 545 -19.59 18.11 -13.78
C ARG A 545 -19.79 17.72 -15.23
N LEU A 546 -19.49 16.47 -15.58
CA LEU A 546 -19.76 15.96 -16.93
C LEU A 546 -21.27 15.93 -17.18
N PRO A 547 -21.71 16.31 -18.37
CA PRO A 547 -23.12 16.20 -18.71
C PRO A 547 -23.58 14.75 -18.67
N SER A 548 -24.78 14.52 -18.16
CA SER A 548 -25.41 13.19 -18.15
C SER A 548 -25.73 12.69 -19.55
N THR A 549 -25.84 13.59 -20.53
CA THR A 549 -26.14 13.29 -21.93
C THR A 549 -25.17 14.06 -22.82
N ILE A 550 -24.60 13.35 -23.78
CA ILE A 550 -23.68 13.91 -24.77
C ILE A 550 -24.29 13.72 -26.15
N ASN A 551 -24.46 14.81 -26.89
CA ASN A 551 -24.86 14.79 -28.29
C ASN A 551 -23.63 14.63 -29.16
N PHE A 552 -23.60 13.59 -29.97
CA PHE A 552 -22.44 13.20 -30.71
C PHE A 552 -22.85 12.46 -32.00
N ASP A 553 -22.26 12.84 -33.13
CA ASP A 553 -22.56 12.23 -34.45
C ASP A 553 -24.06 12.19 -34.76
N GLY A 554 -24.78 13.32 -34.48
CA GLY A 554 -26.23 13.43 -34.70
C GLY A 554 -27.09 12.58 -33.78
N ARG A 555 -26.50 11.96 -32.76
CA ARG A 555 -27.20 11.11 -31.78
C ARG A 555 -26.96 11.58 -30.36
N SER A 556 -27.90 11.30 -29.48
CA SER A 556 -27.80 11.57 -28.05
C SER A 556 -27.43 10.30 -27.30
N PHE A 557 -26.40 10.35 -26.48
CA PHE A 557 -25.94 9.24 -25.67
C PHE A 557 -25.91 9.67 -24.20
N GLN A 558 -26.34 8.80 -23.32
CA GLN A 558 -26.19 9.00 -21.89
C GLN A 558 -24.79 8.60 -21.44
N THR A 559 -24.20 9.34 -20.53
CA THR A 559 -22.98 8.95 -19.83
C THR A 559 -23.34 7.97 -18.71
N ALA A 560 -22.67 6.84 -18.65
CA ALA A 560 -22.90 5.82 -17.65
C ALA A 560 -21.58 5.13 -17.26
N TYR A 561 -21.56 4.47 -16.12
CA TYR A 561 -20.47 3.59 -15.74
C TYR A 561 -20.79 2.15 -16.19
N ALA A 562 -20.00 1.63 -17.10
CA ALA A 562 -20.09 0.25 -17.56
C ALA A 562 -19.01 -0.61 -16.92
N ASN A 563 -19.40 -1.76 -16.40
CA ASN A 563 -18.46 -2.73 -15.84
C ASN A 563 -17.48 -3.21 -16.89
N VAL A 564 -16.22 -3.37 -16.50
CA VAL A 564 -15.23 -4.02 -17.35
C VAL A 564 -15.69 -5.44 -17.64
N ALA A 565 -15.70 -5.83 -18.91
CA ALA A 565 -16.11 -7.18 -19.30
C ALA A 565 -15.30 -8.22 -18.54
N SER A 566 -16.00 -9.18 -17.98
CA SER A 566 -15.46 -10.20 -17.11
C SER A 566 -14.39 -11.06 -17.82
N GLY A 567 -13.27 -11.17 -17.22
CA GLY A 567 -12.13 -12.01 -17.67
C GLY A 567 -10.84 -11.63 -17.00
N GLY A 568 -10.79 -10.47 -16.34
CA GLY A 568 -9.64 -9.98 -15.62
C GLY A 568 -9.85 -9.95 -14.10
N ALA A 569 -8.76 -9.77 -13.38
CA ALA A 569 -8.74 -9.57 -11.93
C ALA A 569 -9.45 -8.27 -11.45
N ASP A 570 -10.10 -7.57 -12.36
CA ASP A 570 -10.66 -6.24 -12.11
C ASP A 570 -12.11 -6.26 -11.61
N ASN A 571 -12.84 -7.34 -11.88
CA ASN A 571 -14.18 -7.55 -11.33
C ASN A 571 -14.25 -8.93 -10.71
N GLY A 572 -14.57 -9.01 -9.45
CA GLY A 572 -14.67 -10.27 -8.75
C GLY A 572 -14.43 -10.14 -7.28
N GLY A 573 -14.52 -11.25 -6.59
CA GLY A 573 -14.32 -11.31 -5.16
C GLY A 573 -13.71 -12.62 -4.71
N MET A 574 -13.32 -12.63 -3.45
CA MET A 574 -12.82 -13.79 -2.75
C MET A 574 -13.53 -13.92 -1.41
N MET A 575 -13.93 -15.13 -1.11
CA MET A 575 -14.25 -15.56 0.24
C MET A 575 -13.16 -16.50 0.74
N GLN A 576 -12.55 -16.16 1.83
CA GLN A 576 -11.52 -16.96 2.48
C GLN A 576 -12.03 -17.44 3.84
N ARG A 577 -12.09 -18.75 4.05
CA ARG A 577 -12.40 -19.37 5.34
C ARG A 577 -11.14 -19.96 5.92
N ILE A 578 -10.86 -19.65 7.18
CA ILE A 578 -9.66 -20.06 7.89
C ILE A 578 -10.07 -20.72 9.19
N GLY A 579 -9.74 -22.00 9.34
CA GLY A 579 -9.81 -22.71 10.61
C GLY A 579 -8.41 -22.86 11.18
N SER A 580 -8.19 -22.41 12.41
CA SER A 580 -6.86 -22.39 13.01
C SER A 580 -6.84 -23.06 14.36
N SER A 581 -5.83 -23.87 14.62
CA SER A 581 -5.53 -24.48 15.93
C SER A 581 -4.14 -24.05 16.37
N MET A 582 -4.00 -23.65 17.62
CA MET A 582 -2.73 -23.18 18.19
C MET A 582 -2.50 -23.77 19.57
N ALA A 583 -1.26 -24.10 19.88
CA ALA A 583 -0.77 -24.39 21.21
C ALA A 583 0.52 -23.62 21.49
N ALA A 584 0.65 -23.06 22.69
CA ALA A 584 1.84 -22.35 23.13
C ALA A 584 2.19 -22.70 24.58
N ALA A 585 3.48 -22.72 24.89
CA ALA A 585 3.99 -22.91 26.24
C ALA A 585 5.03 -21.83 26.54
N GLN A 586 4.87 -21.15 27.66
CA GLN A 586 5.86 -20.23 28.21
C GLN A 586 6.30 -20.72 29.57
N SER A 587 7.61 -20.86 29.78
CA SER A 587 8.18 -21.37 31.00
C SER A 587 9.18 -20.38 31.59
N PHE A 588 9.05 -20.14 32.90
CA PHE A 588 9.94 -19.27 33.69
C PHE A 588 10.75 -20.19 34.63
N LEU A 589 11.97 -20.53 34.21
CA LEU A 589 12.85 -21.47 34.91
C LEU A 589 13.88 -20.70 35.73
N PHE A 590 14.47 -21.38 36.74
CA PHE A 590 15.51 -20.82 37.60
C PHE A 590 15.13 -19.48 38.23
N SER A 591 13.94 -19.42 38.83
CA SER A 591 13.37 -18.19 39.40
C SER A 591 13.19 -17.06 38.39
N GLY A 592 12.86 -17.41 37.15
CA GLY A 592 12.61 -16.44 36.05
C GLY A 592 13.87 -15.99 35.31
N ARG A 593 15.05 -16.52 35.64
CA ARG A 593 16.29 -16.18 34.89
C ARG A 593 16.28 -16.70 33.47
N LEU A 594 15.58 -17.80 33.20
CA LEU A 594 15.44 -18.35 31.86
C LEU A 594 13.95 -18.38 31.49
N VAL A 595 13.57 -17.62 30.49
CA VAL A 595 12.22 -17.61 29.95
C VAL A 595 12.26 -18.28 28.58
N THR A 596 11.45 -19.33 28.40
CA THR A 596 11.32 -20.03 27.12
C THR A 596 9.89 -19.88 26.61
N THR A 597 9.72 -19.73 25.32
CA THR A 597 8.43 -19.66 24.65
C THR A 597 8.45 -20.60 23.46
N LEU A 598 7.53 -21.56 23.43
CA LEU A 598 7.34 -22.50 22.31
C LEU A 598 5.92 -22.35 21.79
N GLY A 599 5.75 -22.50 20.49
CA GLY A 599 4.43 -22.44 19.90
C GLY A 599 4.33 -23.22 18.60
N LEU A 600 3.16 -23.81 18.39
CA LEU A 600 2.78 -24.57 17.21
C LEU A 600 1.41 -24.07 16.73
N ARG A 601 1.23 -23.97 15.41
CA ARG A 601 -0.04 -23.61 14.82
C ARG A 601 -0.26 -24.34 13.50
N GLU A 602 -1.51 -24.70 13.26
CA GLU A 602 -2.01 -25.24 12.00
C GLU A 602 -3.18 -24.37 11.51
N ASP A 603 -3.12 -23.95 10.25
CA ASP A 603 -4.14 -23.17 9.55
C ASP A 603 -4.65 -23.94 8.33
N ARG A 604 -5.95 -24.15 8.27
CA ARG A 604 -6.65 -24.72 7.13
C ARG A 604 -7.39 -23.63 6.40
N VAL A 605 -7.01 -23.37 5.17
CA VAL A 605 -7.54 -22.27 4.35
C VAL A 605 -8.37 -22.82 3.22
N ARG A 606 -9.54 -22.25 3.03
CA ARG A 606 -10.37 -22.48 1.84
C ARG A 606 -10.65 -21.12 1.21
N ASN A 607 -10.08 -20.88 0.04
CA ASN A 607 -10.38 -19.72 -0.79
C ASN A 607 -11.44 -20.11 -1.83
N THR A 608 -12.44 -19.27 -1.98
CA THR A 608 -13.50 -19.42 -2.98
C THR A 608 -13.58 -18.12 -3.78
N GLN A 609 -13.54 -18.22 -5.09
CA GLN A 609 -13.76 -17.08 -5.97
C GLN A 609 -15.24 -16.75 -6.01
N LEU A 610 -15.56 -15.45 -5.89
CA LEU A 610 -16.91 -14.91 -6.03
C LEU A 610 -16.99 -14.08 -7.31
N GLY A 611 -18.11 -14.11 -7.99
CA GLY A 611 -18.48 -13.10 -8.96
C GLY A 611 -18.83 -11.81 -8.19
N TYR A 612 -18.47 -10.67 -8.72
CA TYR A 612 -18.90 -9.37 -8.20
C TYR A 612 -19.19 -8.43 -9.37
N PHE A 613 -20.34 -7.82 -9.38
CA PHE A 613 -20.73 -6.88 -10.41
C PHE A 613 -21.59 -5.76 -9.81
N ASN A 614 -21.57 -4.63 -10.48
CA ASN A 614 -22.41 -3.50 -10.12
C ASN A 614 -23.77 -3.65 -10.83
N ASP A 615 -24.82 -3.93 -10.07
CA ASP A 615 -26.18 -3.95 -10.55
C ASP A 615 -26.71 -2.50 -10.60
N PRO A 616 -27.10 -1.98 -11.76
CA PRO A 616 -27.54 -0.60 -11.89
C PRO A 616 -28.83 -0.30 -11.13
N VAL A 617 -29.61 -1.32 -10.75
CA VAL A 617 -30.90 -1.16 -10.04
C VAL A 617 -30.74 -1.37 -8.54
N ARG A 618 -29.94 -2.37 -8.14
CA ARG A 618 -29.78 -2.78 -6.73
C ARG A 618 -28.52 -2.26 -6.08
N GLY A 619 -27.64 -1.62 -6.83
CA GLY A 619 -26.29 -1.29 -6.41
C GLY A 619 -25.37 -2.51 -6.51
N ASP A 620 -24.44 -2.64 -5.57
CA ASP A 620 -23.43 -3.69 -5.61
C ASP A 620 -24.02 -5.04 -5.22
N VAL A 621 -23.85 -6.03 -6.07
CA VAL A 621 -24.27 -7.41 -5.85
C VAL A 621 -23.05 -8.30 -5.89
N VAL A 622 -22.81 -9.05 -4.83
CA VAL A 622 -21.86 -10.15 -4.82
C VAL A 622 -22.62 -11.42 -5.22
N ASP A 623 -22.28 -11.97 -6.38
CA ASP A 623 -22.76 -13.29 -6.77
C ASP A 623 -22.01 -14.33 -5.93
N GLY A 624 -22.67 -14.75 -4.85
CA GLY A 624 -22.11 -15.63 -3.84
C GLY A 624 -22.31 -17.11 -4.13
N ASP A 625 -22.55 -17.55 -5.38
CA ASP A 625 -22.67 -18.97 -5.65
C ASP A 625 -21.30 -19.68 -5.56
N PRO A 626 -20.96 -20.29 -4.40
CA PRO A 626 -19.69 -20.98 -4.24
C PRO A 626 -19.57 -22.22 -5.13
N ALA A 627 -20.67 -22.69 -5.72
CA ALA A 627 -20.68 -23.86 -6.60
C ALA A 627 -20.07 -23.55 -7.99
N ARG A 628 -20.01 -22.29 -8.37
CA ARG A 628 -19.46 -21.84 -9.66
C ARG A 628 -18.05 -21.28 -9.57
N GLY A 629 -17.51 -21.06 -8.36
CA GLY A 629 -16.21 -20.42 -8.15
C GLY A 629 -15.04 -21.41 -8.07
N ILE A 630 -13.86 -20.94 -8.45
CA ILE A 630 -12.63 -21.66 -8.24
C ILE A 630 -12.40 -21.78 -6.73
N VAL A 631 -12.18 -22.99 -6.26
CA VAL A 631 -11.90 -23.29 -4.83
C VAL A 631 -10.47 -23.78 -4.68
N ASN A 632 -9.69 -23.08 -3.86
CA ASN A 632 -8.35 -23.52 -3.45
C ASN A 632 -8.34 -23.90 -1.96
N ARG A 633 -7.80 -25.07 -1.64
CA ARG A 633 -7.64 -25.54 -0.26
C ARG A 633 -6.15 -25.67 0.06
N MET A 634 -5.73 -25.06 1.16
CA MET A 634 -4.34 -24.99 1.55
C MET A 634 -4.20 -25.33 3.03
N LEU A 635 -3.06 -25.93 3.39
CA LEU A 635 -2.69 -26.24 4.77
C LEU A 635 -1.37 -25.55 5.12
N GLY A 636 -1.39 -24.71 6.14
CA GLY A 636 -0.23 -24.04 6.67
C GLY A 636 0.14 -24.55 8.05
N ARG A 637 1.43 -24.82 8.31
CA ARG A 637 1.95 -25.16 9.63
C ARG A 637 3.07 -24.22 9.99
N THR A 638 3.00 -23.65 11.17
CA THR A 638 3.98 -22.67 11.67
C THR A 638 4.48 -23.03 13.05
N ARG A 639 5.72 -22.65 13.32
CA ARG A 639 6.40 -22.93 14.58
C ARG A 639 7.14 -21.69 15.05
N SER A 640 7.21 -21.50 16.38
CA SER A 640 8.05 -20.49 17.01
C SER A 640 8.74 -21.07 18.24
N ALA A 641 9.97 -20.67 18.44
CA ALA A 641 10.75 -20.99 19.63
C ALA A 641 11.55 -19.75 20.03
N GLY A 642 11.37 -19.31 21.27
CA GLY A 642 12.04 -18.14 21.81
C GLY A 642 12.65 -18.42 23.17
N VAL A 643 13.79 -17.78 23.44
CA VAL A 643 14.52 -17.87 24.70
C VAL A 643 14.95 -16.46 25.10
N VAL A 644 14.74 -16.12 26.37
CA VAL A 644 15.34 -14.97 27.05
C VAL A 644 16.09 -15.46 28.26
N TRP A 645 17.39 -15.18 28.30
CA TRP A 645 18.23 -15.49 29.44
C TRP A 645 18.66 -14.19 30.15
N HIS A 646 18.15 -13.96 31.34
CA HIS A 646 18.53 -12.88 32.23
C HIS A 646 19.86 -13.23 32.94
N ALA A 647 20.98 -12.87 32.30
CA ALA A 647 22.30 -13.12 32.86
C ALA A 647 22.49 -12.32 34.17
N THR A 648 21.99 -11.09 34.21
CA THR A 648 21.93 -10.22 35.40
C THR A 648 20.53 -9.58 35.48
N SER A 649 20.27 -8.75 36.46
CA SER A 649 19.05 -7.96 36.59
C SER A 649 18.91 -6.93 35.49
N TRP A 650 20.00 -6.51 34.87
CA TRP A 650 20.06 -5.45 33.86
C TRP A 650 20.44 -5.93 32.45
N LEU A 651 20.99 -7.17 32.30
CA LEU A 651 21.41 -7.72 31.00
C LEU A 651 20.70 -9.03 30.69
N SER A 652 20.11 -9.11 29.50
CA SER A 652 19.47 -10.30 28.98
C SER A 652 20.00 -10.65 27.60
N PHE A 653 20.10 -11.95 27.30
CA PHE A 653 20.35 -12.48 25.96
C PHE A 653 19.05 -13.04 25.39
N ILE A 654 18.83 -12.80 24.11
CA ILE A 654 17.59 -13.08 23.43
C ILE A 654 17.86 -13.88 22.17
N ALA A 655 17.09 -14.96 21.97
CA ALA A 655 17.08 -15.69 20.71
C ALA A 655 15.63 -16.07 20.36
N ASN A 656 15.24 -15.91 19.11
CA ASN A 656 13.91 -16.27 18.62
C ASN A 656 14.00 -16.80 17.20
N ARG A 657 13.32 -17.91 16.95
CA ARG A 657 13.13 -18.47 15.63
C ARG A 657 11.64 -18.65 15.37
N SER A 658 11.17 -18.13 14.24
CA SER A 658 9.76 -18.16 13.93
C SER A 658 9.50 -18.41 12.44
N SER A 659 8.30 -18.86 12.14
CA SER A 659 7.85 -19.06 10.77
C SER A 659 6.44 -18.51 10.59
N ASN A 660 6.07 -18.18 9.35
CA ASN A 660 4.71 -17.86 8.97
C ASN A 660 4.36 -18.43 7.59
N VAL A 661 3.09 -18.38 7.26
CA VAL A 661 2.57 -18.66 5.92
C VAL A 661 1.71 -17.48 5.48
N GLY A 662 1.85 -17.11 4.19
CA GLY A 662 1.05 -16.09 3.55
C GLY A 662 0.11 -16.70 2.51
N VAL A 663 -1.13 -16.22 2.47
CA VAL A 663 -2.10 -16.65 1.46
C VAL A 663 -1.88 -15.82 0.19
N PRO A 664 -1.73 -16.46 -0.96
CA PRO A 664 -1.62 -15.75 -2.23
C PRO A 664 -2.95 -15.04 -2.56
N PRO A 665 -2.89 -13.93 -3.31
CA PRO A 665 -4.09 -13.33 -3.87
C PRO A 665 -4.87 -14.36 -4.70
N LEU A 666 -6.18 -14.28 -4.64
CA LEU A 666 -7.05 -15.23 -5.34
C LEU A 666 -6.87 -15.18 -6.86
N ALA A 667 -7.17 -16.30 -7.51
CA ALA A 667 -7.08 -16.49 -8.95
C ALA A 667 -5.70 -16.17 -9.55
N ARG A 668 -4.65 -16.19 -8.73
CA ARG A 668 -3.27 -16.15 -9.24
C ARG A 668 -2.85 -17.54 -9.66
N THR A 669 -2.49 -17.64 -10.93
CA THR A 669 -1.99 -18.88 -11.55
C THR A 669 -0.52 -18.72 -11.87
N THR A 670 0.25 -19.75 -11.56
CA THR A 670 1.70 -19.75 -11.74
C THR A 670 2.11 -20.51 -13.00
N PHE A 671 3.32 -20.25 -13.46
CA PHE A 671 3.94 -20.90 -14.61
C PHE A 671 4.33 -22.36 -14.27
N PRO A 672 4.32 -23.26 -15.27
CA PRO A 672 3.68 -23.16 -16.60
C PRO A 672 2.25 -23.70 -16.62
N GLU A 673 1.85 -24.48 -15.60
CA GLU A 673 0.63 -25.30 -15.62
C GLU A 673 -0.64 -24.48 -15.40
N GLY A 674 -0.50 -23.20 -14.99
CA GLY A 674 -1.65 -22.39 -14.61
C GLY A 674 -2.32 -22.85 -13.31
N ASN A 675 -1.59 -23.57 -12.46
CA ASN A 675 -2.07 -24.01 -11.15
C ASN A 675 -2.26 -22.81 -10.22
N LEU A 676 -3.24 -22.89 -9.31
CA LEU A 676 -3.42 -21.89 -8.28
C LEU A 676 -2.17 -21.79 -7.39
N ALA A 677 -1.76 -20.56 -7.11
CA ALA A 677 -0.55 -20.32 -6.34
C ALA A 677 -0.63 -20.92 -4.92
N PRO A 678 0.44 -21.60 -4.45
CA PRO A 678 0.51 -22.14 -3.10
C PRO A 678 0.72 -21.06 -2.04
N LEU A 679 0.62 -21.44 -0.75
CA LEU A 679 1.00 -20.57 0.36
C LEU A 679 2.48 -20.16 0.26
N SER A 680 2.78 -18.86 0.40
CA SER A 680 4.16 -18.43 0.65
C SER A 680 4.61 -18.85 2.06
N LYS A 681 5.92 -19.04 2.25
CA LYS A 681 6.51 -19.49 3.51
C LYS A 681 7.55 -18.50 3.98
N GLY A 682 7.29 -17.87 5.13
CA GLY A 682 8.23 -16.98 5.79
C GLY A 682 8.99 -17.70 6.91
N ARG A 683 10.24 -17.29 7.12
CA ARG A 683 11.09 -17.70 8.24
C ARG A 683 11.80 -16.48 8.80
N GLY A 684 12.01 -16.44 10.11
CA GLY A 684 12.75 -15.42 10.80
C GLY A 684 13.61 -15.98 11.91
N LEU A 685 14.74 -15.35 12.11
CA LEU A 685 15.67 -15.60 13.20
C LEU A 685 16.08 -14.24 13.79
N ASP A 686 15.90 -14.08 15.09
CA ASP A 686 16.35 -12.90 15.84
C ASP A 686 17.27 -13.36 16.96
N TYR A 687 18.38 -12.67 17.18
CA TYR A 687 19.20 -12.82 18.38
C TYR A 687 19.79 -11.48 18.77
N GLY A 688 19.91 -11.28 20.09
CA GLY A 688 20.34 -9.98 20.57
C GLY A 688 20.44 -9.88 22.08
N ILE A 689 20.53 -8.66 22.53
CA ILE A 689 20.63 -8.31 23.95
C ILE A 689 19.52 -7.33 24.35
N GLY A 690 19.06 -7.50 25.58
CA GLY A 690 18.17 -6.57 26.28
C GLY A 690 18.91 -5.93 27.46
N LEU A 691 18.76 -4.62 27.59
CA LEU A 691 19.28 -3.84 28.71
C LEU A 691 18.11 -3.25 29.51
N ASP A 692 18.18 -3.35 30.83
CA ASP A 692 17.20 -2.77 31.76
C ASP A 692 17.98 -2.03 32.85
N LEU A 693 18.20 -0.75 32.62
CA LEU A 693 19.08 0.09 33.44
C LEU A 693 18.24 1.12 34.22
N LEU A 694 18.87 1.70 35.26
CA LEU A 694 18.27 2.75 36.09
C LEU A 694 16.92 2.30 36.69
N GLU A 695 16.83 1.05 37.19
CA GLU A 695 15.61 0.46 37.79
C GLU A 695 14.42 0.47 36.80
N GLY A 696 14.68 0.11 35.54
CA GLY A 696 13.64 0.04 34.50
C GLY A 696 13.31 1.37 33.83
N ARG A 697 13.96 2.46 34.20
CA ARG A 697 13.77 3.78 33.59
C ARG A 697 14.45 3.90 32.22
N LEU A 698 15.42 3.07 31.91
CA LEU A 698 16.08 2.99 30.62
C LEU A 698 16.06 1.55 30.12
N ASN A 699 15.33 1.32 29.04
CA ASN A 699 15.22 0.03 28.39
C ASN A 699 15.88 0.09 27.02
N GLY A 700 16.85 -0.78 26.78
CA GLY A 700 17.53 -0.92 25.50
C GLY A 700 17.30 -2.31 24.91
N ARG A 701 17.13 -2.39 23.59
CA ARG A 701 17.07 -3.66 22.87
C ARG A 701 17.87 -3.56 21.58
N PHE A 702 18.79 -4.49 21.38
CA PHE A 702 19.68 -4.58 20.23
C PHE A 702 19.55 -5.97 19.64
N VAL A 703 19.14 -6.07 18.38
CA VAL A 703 18.81 -7.33 17.73
C VAL A 703 19.44 -7.38 16.35
N TYR A 704 20.09 -8.49 16.03
CA TYR A 704 20.37 -8.90 14.67
C TYR A 704 19.24 -9.80 14.21
N PHE A 705 18.77 -9.58 12.98
CA PHE A 705 17.68 -10.36 12.41
C PHE A 705 18.06 -10.93 11.05
N GLU A 706 17.47 -12.09 10.75
CA GLU A 706 17.40 -12.68 9.42
C GLU A 706 15.96 -13.03 9.12
N GLY A 707 15.47 -12.69 7.93
CA GLY A 707 14.13 -12.98 7.47
C GLY A 707 14.14 -13.49 6.04
N SER A 708 13.23 -14.38 5.71
CA SER A 708 13.03 -14.82 4.34
C SER A 708 11.57 -15.10 4.05
N GLU A 709 11.16 -14.87 2.82
CA GLU A 709 9.88 -15.31 2.27
C GLU A 709 10.14 -16.07 0.98
N ARG A 710 9.55 -17.27 0.84
CA ARG A 710 9.70 -18.14 -0.32
C ARG A 710 8.35 -18.36 -0.99
N GLY A 711 8.36 -18.35 -2.33
CA GLY A 711 7.16 -18.59 -3.13
C GLY A 711 6.13 -17.44 -3.09
N ARG A 712 6.57 -16.21 -2.86
CA ARG A 712 5.69 -15.05 -2.92
C ARG A 712 5.26 -14.79 -4.35
N VAL A 713 3.95 -14.65 -4.57
CA VAL A 713 3.37 -14.44 -5.90
C VAL A 713 3.31 -12.94 -6.22
N THR A 714 3.76 -12.59 -7.43
CA THR A 714 3.75 -11.21 -7.94
C THR A 714 3.30 -11.17 -9.40
N ALA A 715 2.71 -10.07 -9.82
CA ALA A 715 2.17 -9.91 -11.17
C ALA A 715 3.02 -9.05 -12.16
N PRO A 716 4.02 -8.23 -11.74
CA PRO A 716 4.57 -7.19 -12.62
C PRO A 716 5.04 -7.67 -13.99
N VAL A 717 5.75 -8.80 -14.06
CA VAL A 717 6.29 -9.34 -15.31
C VAL A 717 5.34 -10.34 -15.97
N ALA A 718 4.45 -10.95 -15.20
CA ALA A 718 3.56 -12.02 -15.69
C ALA A 718 2.66 -11.57 -16.87
N GLY A 719 2.21 -10.33 -16.85
CA GLY A 719 1.44 -9.75 -17.96
C GLY A 719 2.26 -9.68 -19.26
N VAL A 720 3.51 -9.22 -19.17
CA VAL A 720 4.42 -9.13 -20.32
C VAL A 720 4.67 -10.54 -20.89
N LEU A 721 4.96 -11.51 -20.02
CA LEU A 721 5.20 -12.90 -20.44
C LEU A 721 3.99 -13.48 -21.17
N ARG A 722 2.81 -13.35 -20.57
CA ARG A 722 1.55 -13.84 -21.16
C ARG A 722 1.26 -13.19 -22.51
N ASP A 723 1.34 -11.87 -22.59
CA ASP A 723 0.97 -11.12 -23.79
C ASP A 723 1.95 -11.40 -24.93
N THR A 724 3.24 -11.58 -24.63
CA THR A 724 4.24 -12.00 -25.61
C THR A 724 3.97 -13.40 -26.13
N ASN A 725 3.65 -14.36 -25.25
CA ASN A 725 3.30 -15.71 -25.67
C ASN A 725 2.11 -15.71 -26.65
N VAL A 726 1.07 -14.94 -26.34
CA VAL A 726 -0.10 -14.82 -27.21
C VAL A 726 0.27 -14.25 -28.56
N ARG A 727 1.01 -13.11 -28.59
CA ARG A 727 1.42 -12.48 -29.86
C ARG A 727 2.29 -13.38 -30.72
N VAL A 728 3.26 -14.06 -30.11
CA VAL A 728 4.15 -14.99 -30.83
C VAL A 728 3.38 -16.18 -31.42
N MET A 729 2.51 -16.80 -30.60
CA MET A 729 1.74 -17.96 -31.07
C MET A 729 0.66 -17.59 -32.10
N GLU A 730 0.08 -16.40 -32.04
CA GLU A 730 -0.80 -15.85 -33.08
C GLU A 730 -0.04 -15.61 -34.39
N ALA A 731 1.18 -15.07 -34.31
CA ALA A 731 2.02 -14.86 -35.50
C ALA A 731 2.36 -16.21 -36.18
N PHE A 732 2.79 -17.22 -35.43
CA PHE A 732 3.01 -18.56 -35.95
C PHE A 732 1.72 -19.18 -36.51
N GLY A 733 0.58 -18.99 -35.83
CA GLY A 733 -0.72 -19.44 -36.31
C GLY A 733 -1.05 -18.87 -37.68
N GLY A 734 -0.88 -17.55 -37.85
CA GLY A 734 -1.08 -16.88 -39.13
C GLY A 734 -0.17 -17.42 -40.26
N ALA A 735 1.07 -17.80 -39.92
CA ALA A 735 2.07 -18.25 -40.87
C ALA A 735 1.98 -19.78 -41.21
N LEU A 736 1.43 -20.59 -40.30
CA LEU A 736 1.45 -22.05 -40.39
C LEU A 736 0.08 -22.70 -40.60
N VAL A 737 -1.03 -21.95 -40.48
CA VAL A 737 -2.39 -22.45 -40.60
C VAL A 737 -3.03 -21.95 -41.88
N GLY A 738 -3.58 -22.86 -42.66
CA GLY A 738 -4.32 -22.54 -43.89
C GLY A 738 -4.20 -23.63 -44.95
N ALA A 739 -4.83 -23.41 -46.10
CA ALA A 739 -4.73 -24.35 -47.22
C ALA A 739 -3.33 -24.34 -47.80
N GLY A 740 -2.68 -25.50 -47.86
CA GLY A 740 -1.28 -25.65 -48.34
C GLY A 740 -0.17 -25.28 -47.35
N LEU A 741 -0.53 -24.95 -46.07
CA LEU A 741 0.41 -24.74 -44.99
C LEU A 741 0.53 -25.98 -44.10
N THR A 742 1.32 -25.88 -43.03
CA THR A 742 1.75 -27.03 -42.21
C THR A 742 0.64 -27.60 -41.33
N PHE A 743 -0.29 -26.76 -40.82
CA PHE A 743 -1.33 -27.16 -39.87
C PHE A 743 -2.72 -26.76 -40.34
N THR A 744 -3.72 -27.59 -40.05
CA THR A 744 -5.11 -27.16 -39.98
C THR A 744 -5.34 -26.43 -38.66
N ALA A 745 -6.43 -25.63 -38.59
CA ALA A 745 -6.80 -24.91 -37.35
C ALA A 745 -7.00 -25.88 -36.15
N ALA A 746 -7.56 -27.08 -36.42
CA ALA A 746 -7.77 -28.09 -35.39
C ALA A 746 -6.45 -28.69 -34.87
N GLN A 747 -5.45 -28.85 -35.74
CA GLN A 747 -4.10 -29.34 -35.36
C GLN A 747 -3.30 -28.24 -34.64
N TRP A 748 -3.52 -26.98 -35.00
CA TRP A 748 -2.84 -25.83 -34.39
C TRP A 748 -3.31 -25.52 -32.98
N ASP A 749 -4.61 -25.63 -32.69
CA ASP A 749 -5.17 -25.19 -31.40
C ASP A 749 -4.52 -25.84 -30.18
N PRO A 750 -4.23 -27.17 -30.15
CA PRO A 750 -3.47 -27.78 -29.07
C PRO A 750 -2.05 -27.21 -28.92
N VAL A 751 -1.35 -26.97 -30.02
CA VAL A 751 0.00 -26.36 -30.01
C VAL A 751 -0.05 -24.96 -29.44
N ARG A 752 -0.98 -24.14 -29.92
CA ARG A 752 -1.19 -22.79 -29.40
C ARG A 752 -1.47 -22.78 -27.90
N LYS A 753 -2.38 -23.64 -27.43
CA LYS A 753 -2.75 -23.72 -26.00
C LYS A 753 -1.57 -24.14 -25.14
N ALA A 754 -0.73 -25.07 -25.61
CA ALA A 754 0.44 -25.53 -24.85
C ALA A 754 1.47 -24.40 -24.63
N TYR A 755 1.55 -23.42 -25.56
CA TYR A 755 2.51 -22.33 -25.47
C TYR A 755 1.88 -20.96 -25.19
N THR A 756 0.62 -20.93 -24.78
CA THR A 756 -0.08 -19.75 -24.24
C THR A 756 -0.68 -20.04 -22.85
N PRO A 757 0.14 -20.44 -21.87
CA PRO A 757 -0.39 -20.78 -20.55
C PRO A 757 -1.13 -19.60 -19.93
N PRO A 758 -2.26 -19.84 -19.22
CA PRO A 758 -3.08 -18.80 -18.63
C PRO A 758 -2.42 -18.25 -17.35
N VAL A 759 -1.21 -17.73 -17.49
CA VAL A 759 -0.41 -17.25 -16.38
C VAL A 759 -0.68 -15.79 -16.11
N ASN A 760 -0.98 -15.46 -14.87
CA ASN A 760 -1.17 -14.08 -14.41
C ASN A 760 -0.28 -13.69 -13.23
N ALA A 761 0.60 -14.58 -12.80
CA ALA A 761 1.57 -14.33 -11.74
C ALA A 761 2.84 -15.17 -11.91
N ILE A 762 3.92 -14.66 -11.35
CA ILE A 762 5.20 -15.37 -11.19
C ILE A 762 5.56 -15.39 -9.72
N SER A 763 6.36 -16.37 -9.30
CA SER A 763 6.90 -16.39 -7.95
C SER A 763 8.21 -15.63 -7.84
N ASN A 764 8.47 -15.10 -6.66
CA ASN A 764 9.79 -14.64 -6.26
C ASN A 764 10.00 -14.95 -4.78
N ASP A 765 11.25 -15.04 -4.43
CA ASP A 765 11.71 -15.17 -3.06
C ASP A 765 12.18 -13.82 -2.55
N PHE A 766 12.25 -13.67 -1.25
CA PHE A 766 12.70 -12.46 -0.60
C PHE A 766 13.59 -12.80 0.59
N ASP A 767 14.71 -12.10 0.73
CA ASP A 767 15.62 -12.20 1.88
C ASP A 767 15.83 -10.82 2.48
N ALA A 768 15.94 -10.80 3.84
CA ALA A 768 16.23 -9.60 4.60
C ALA A 768 17.10 -9.95 5.80
N ARG A 769 18.08 -9.11 6.12
CA ARG A 769 18.92 -9.21 7.31
C ARG A 769 19.34 -7.84 7.78
N GLY A 770 19.69 -7.72 9.05
CA GLY A 770 20.12 -6.43 9.54
C GLY A 770 20.22 -6.32 11.05
N LEU A 771 20.38 -5.08 11.50
CA LEU A 771 20.52 -4.71 12.91
C LEU A 771 19.37 -3.77 13.30
N GLU A 772 18.84 -3.95 14.48
CA GLU A 772 17.85 -3.08 15.10
C GLU A 772 18.31 -2.68 16.50
N ALA A 773 18.20 -1.40 16.80
CA ALA A 773 18.43 -0.88 18.15
C ALA A 773 17.26 0.02 18.54
N ARG A 774 16.72 -0.17 19.73
CA ARG A 774 15.73 0.70 20.35
C ARG A 774 16.12 1.00 21.77
N ILE A 775 16.08 2.27 22.12
CA ILE A 775 16.23 2.75 23.48
C ILE A 775 14.96 3.53 23.83
N THR A 776 14.33 3.17 24.94
CA THR A 776 13.21 3.91 25.52
C THR A 776 13.59 4.27 26.95
N ALA A 777 13.52 5.54 27.28
CA ALA A 777 13.93 6.00 28.60
C ALA A 777 12.96 7.04 29.18
N ASN A 778 12.65 6.87 30.46
CA ASN A 778 12.04 7.87 31.34
C ASN A 778 13.09 8.27 32.40
N LEU A 779 14.11 9.03 31.96
CA LEU A 779 15.31 9.32 32.74
C LEU A 779 15.02 9.99 34.08
N THR A 780 14.07 10.90 34.07
CA THR A 780 13.47 11.51 35.25
C THR A 780 11.94 11.49 35.15
N ARG A 781 11.27 11.95 36.18
CA ARG A 781 9.81 12.10 36.12
C ARG A 781 9.34 13.02 34.98
N GLY A 782 10.17 13.96 34.55
CA GLY A 782 9.86 14.91 33.47
C GLY A 782 10.54 14.62 32.14
N TRP A 783 11.58 13.79 32.07
CA TRP A 783 12.39 13.62 30.86
C TRP A 783 12.19 12.25 30.22
N ARG A 784 11.66 12.25 29.03
CA ARG A 784 11.34 11.05 28.21
C ARG A 784 12.14 11.07 26.92
N LEU A 785 12.54 9.88 26.44
CA LEU A 785 13.35 9.69 25.25
C LEU A 785 12.96 8.38 24.55
N VAL A 786 12.86 8.42 23.24
CA VAL A 786 12.90 7.23 22.35
C VAL A 786 13.94 7.46 21.29
N ALA A 787 14.84 6.50 21.12
CA ALA A 787 15.82 6.48 20.04
C ALA A 787 15.77 5.13 19.33
N ASN A 788 15.76 5.16 18.01
CA ASN A 788 15.72 3.98 17.17
C ASN A 788 16.80 4.07 16.09
N TYR A 789 17.42 2.93 15.81
CA TYR A 789 18.32 2.74 14.68
C TYR A 789 18.02 1.41 14.01
N SER A 790 18.06 1.38 12.70
CA SER A 790 18.07 0.13 11.95
C SER A 790 19.02 0.19 10.77
N TYR A 791 19.62 -0.95 10.51
CA TYR A 791 20.29 -1.29 9.27
C TYR A 791 19.55 -2.46 8.64
N THR A 792 19.14 -2.35 7.37
CA THR A 792 18.40 -3.38 6.66
C THR A 792 19.02 -3.62 5.31
N ASP A 793 19.41 -4.85 5.08
CA ASP A 793 19.85 -5.38 3.81
C ASP A 793 18.78 -6.34 3.33
N SER A 794 17.93 -5.90 2.39
CA SER A 794 16.79 -6.67 1.92
C SER A 794 16.69 -6.66 0.40
N GLY A 795 16.25 -7.75 -0.19
CA GLY A 795 16.12 -7.86 -1.62
C GLY A 795 15.33 -9.07 -2.07
N ARG A 796 14.87 -9.00 -3.31
CA ARG A 796 14.24 -10.13 -3.98
C ARG A 796 15.32 -11.04 -4.56
N VAL A 797 15.05 -12.33 -4.52
CA VAL A 797 15.92 -13.38 -5.07
C VAL A 797 15.05 -14.36 -5.85
N GLY A 798 15.62 -15.08 -6.82
CA GLY A 798 14.91 -16.15 -7.54
C GLY A 798 13.69 -15.69 -8.34
N LEU A 799 13.72 -14.50 -8.94
CA LEU A 799 12.63 -13.98 -9.75
C LEU A 799 12.30 -14.88 -10.93
N ALA A 800 11.03 -15.24 -11.06
CA ALA A 800 10.46 -15.92 -12.23
C ALA A 800 11.22 -17.21 -12.65
N SER A 801 11.80 -17.93 -11.67
CA SER A 801 12.60 -19.13 -11.95
C SER A 801 11.82 -20.16 -12.77
N GLU A 802 10.53 -20.34 -12.48
CA GLU A 802 9.64 -21.22 -13.23
C GLU A 802 9.43 -20.76 -14.68
N ALA A 803 9.33 -19.46 -14.92
CA ALA A 803 9.19 -18.90 -16.26
C ALA A 803 10.50 -19.02 -17.04
N ILE A 804 11.63 -18.71 -16.42
CA ILE A 804 12.96 -18.85 -17.00
C ILE A 804 13.18 -20.30 -17.48
N ASN A 805 12.85 -21.28 -16.63
CA ASN A 805 12.96 -22.69 -16.98
C ASN A 805 12.00 -23.09 -18.10
N TRP A 806 10.77 -22.59 -18.09
CA TRP A 806 9.78 -22.89 -19.12
C TRP A 806 10.15 -22.35 -20.50
N TYR A 807 10.71 -21.11 -20.55
CA TYR A 807 11.23 -20.57 -21.80
C TYR A 807 12.50 -21.29 -22.26
N GLY A 808 13.21 -21.95 -21.34
CA GLY A 808 14.49 -22.56 -21.61
C GLY A 808 15.63 -21.57 -21.69
N PHE A 809 15.53 -20.41 -21.05
CA PHE A 809 16.59 -19.41 -21.03
C PHE A 809 17.82 -19.93 -20.27
N LYS A 810 18.99 -19.91 -20.90
CA LYS A 810 20.25 -20.20 -20.23
C LYS A 810 20.71 -18.97 -19.44
N GLN A 811 21.44 -19.22 -18.35
CA GLN A 811 22.05 -18.18 -17.54
C GLN A 811 23.57 -18.16 -17.83
N ALA A 812 24.11 -16.97 -18.07
CA ALA A 812 25.54 -16.79 -18.27
C ALA A 812 26.31 -16.92 -16.95
N ASP A 813 25.68 -16.44 -15.86
CA ASP A 813 26.08 -16.64 -14.47
C ASP A 813 24.84 -17.00 -13.64
N SER A 814 24.92 -16.97 -12.34
CA SER A 814 23.76 -17.27 -11.46
C SER A 814 22.58 -16.29 -11.65
N VAL A 815 22.74 -15.23 -12.41
CA VAL A 815 21.81 -14.11 -12.47
C VAL A 815 21.44 -13.69 -13.86
N VAL A 816 22.42 -13.44 -14.72
CA VAL A 816 22.20 -12.87 -16.05
C VAL A 816 21.74 -13.94 -17.03
N LEU A 817 20.64 -13.69 -17.73
CA LEU A 817 20.18 -14.56 -18.81
C LEU A 817 20.98 -14.25 -20.07
N VAL A 818 21.35 -15.31 -20.80
CA VAL A 818 21.97 -15.20 -22.12
C VAL A 818 20.97 -14.60 -23.08
N GLN A 819 21.35 -13.53 -23.79
CA GLN A 819 20.44 -12.81 -24.69
C GLN A 819 19.98 -13.68 -25.88
N GLY A 820 20.85 -14.45 -26.48
CA GLY A 820 20.53 -15.38 -27.56
C GLY A 820 19.95 -14.77 -28.85
N VAL A 821 19.68 -13.47 -28.86
CA VAL A 821 19.20 -12.75 -30.05
C VAL A 821 20.13 -11.58 -30.32
N SER A 822 20.57 -11.41 -31.58
CA SER A 822 21.42 -10.31 -32.04
C SER A 822 20.85 -9.71 -33.30
N GLN A 823 21.38 -8.57 -33.73
CA GLN A 823 21.14 -8.02 -35.07
C GLN A 823 22.35 -8.27 -35.95
N ASN A 824 22.12 -8.73 -37.17
CA ASN A 824 23.16 -8.81 -38.18
C ASN A 824 23.47 -7.42 -38.77
N ALA A 825 24.48 -7.37 -39.69
CA ALA A 825 24.89 -6.11 -40.34
C ALA A 825 23.76 -5.46 -41.17
N ALA A 826 22.72 -6.22 -41.56
CA ALA A 826 21.56 -5.72 -42.29
C ALA A 826 20.44 -5.27 -41.35
N GLY A 827 20.65 -5.24 -40.03
CA GLY A 827 19.65 -4.86 -39.03
C GLY A 827 18.57 -5.93 -38.76
N GLN A 828 18.72 -7.14 -39.31
CA GLN A 828 17.78 -8.24 -39.09
C GLN A 828 18.09 -8.97 -37.80
N TYR A 829 17.04 -9.39 -37.08
CA TYR A 829 17.21 -10.18 -35.87
C TYR A 829 17.55 -11.64 -36.17
N VAL A 830 18.58 -12.15 -35.51
CA VAL A 830 19.07 -13.52 -35.61
C VAL A 830 19.00 -14.16 -34.25
N VAL A 831 18.45 -15.36 -34.20
CA VAL A 831 18.32 -16.15 -32.97
C VAL A 831 19.38 -17.23 -32.95
N ASP A 832 20.19 -17.29 -31.92
CA ASP A 832 21.12 -18.38 -31.65
C ASP A 832 20.42 -19.50 -30.91
N PRO A 833 20.17 -20.65 -31.55
CA PRO A 833 19.51 -21.79 -30.89
C PRO A 833 20.29 -22.34 -29.68
N ALA A 834 21.64 -22.16 -29.69
CA ALA A 834 22.49 -22.65 -28.62
C ALA A 834 22.30 -21.89 -27.28
N ALA A 835 21.72 -20.70 -27.34
CA ALA A 835 21.41 -19.90 -26.14
C ALA A 835 20.25 -20.45 -25.30
N TYR A 836 19.51 -21.44 -25.81
CA TYR A 836 18.31 -21.95 -25.18
C TYR A 836 18.43 -23.44 -24.85
N LEU A 837 17.73 -23.89 -23.80
CA LEU A 837 17.66 -25.29 -23.42
C LEU A 837 16.69 -26.05 -24.34
N ALA A 838 17.04 -27.26 -24.72
CA ALA A 838 16.15 -28.16 -25.43
C ALA A 838 14.88 -28.42 -24.60
N GLY A 839 13.72 -28.40 -25.24
CA GLY A 839 12.43 -28.58 -24.59
C GLY A 839 11.80 -27.30 -24.02
N GLY A 840 12.52 -26.18 -23.99
CA GLY A 840 11.95 -24.88 -23.64
C GLY A 840 11.05 -24.30 -24.74
N ALA A 841 10.19 -23.33 -24.36
CA ALA A 841 9.25 -22.72 -25.30
C ALA A 841 9.95 -22.01 -26.46
N VAL A 842 11.09 -21.34 -26.22
CA VAL A 842 11.85 -20.68 -27.29
C VAL A 842 12.43 -21.70 -28.26
N ALA A 843 12.93 -22.86 -27.77
CA ALA A 843 13.38 -23.93 -28.63
C ALA A 843 12.25 -24.44 -29.55
N LYS A 844 11.02 -24.56 -29.03
CA LYS A 844 9.84 -24.88 -29.81
C LYS A 844 9.49 -23.82 -30.84
N TRP A 845 9.58 -22.56 -30.50
CA TRP A 845 9.37 -21.45 -31.45
C TRP A 845 10.40 -21.50 -32.60
N ILE A 846 11.66 -21.83 -32.30
CA ILE A 846 12.70 -22.04 -33.30
C ILE A 846 12.36 -23.26 -34.19
N GLU A 847 11.85 -24.35 -33.64
CA GLU A 847 11.37 -25.51 -34.39
C GLU A 847 10.21 -25.13 -35.32
N LEU A 848 9.18 -24.45 -34.80
CA LEU A 848 8.04 -23.96 -35.61
C LEU A 848 8.50 -23.06 -36.76
N SER A 849 9.51 -22.23 -36.53
CA SER A 849 10.02 -21.32 -37.52
C SER A 849 10.70 -22.00 -38.75
N ARG A 850 11.05 -23.27 -38.60
CA ARG A 850 11.70 -24.08 -39.68
C ARG A 850 10.68 -24.85 -40.51
N LEU A 851 9.41 -24.87 -40.11
CA LEU A 851 8.38 -25.67 -40.78
C LEU A 851 7.90 -25.04 -42.10
N HIS A 852 8.00 -23.70 -42.22
CA HIS A 852 7.60 -22.99 -43.43
C HIS A 852 8.36 -21.67 -43.58
N PRO A 853 8.72 -21.23 -44.78
CA PRO A 853 9.46 -19.98 -44.99
C PRO A 853 8.77 -18.74 -44.44
N SER A 854 7.43 -18.67 -44.49
CA SER A 854 6.63 -17.56 -43.90
C SER A 854 6.68 -17.50 -42.40
N ALA A 855 7.11 -18.56 -41.74
CA ALA A 855 7.21 -18.66 -40.27
C ALA A 855 8.62 -18.32 -39.76
N ALA A 856 9.57 -17.91 -40.66
CA ALA A 856 10.96 -17.65 -40.29
C ALA A 856 11.05 -16.63 -39.15
N ILE A 857 11.61 -17.02 -37.99
CA ILE A 857 11.57 -16.29 -36.73
C ILE A 857 12.17 -14.88 -36.80
N GLY A 858 13.16 -14.67 -37.72
CA GLY A 858 13.80 -13.38 -37.92
C GLY A 858 12.99 -12.36 -38.71
N SER A 859 12.00 -12.83 -39.49
CA SER A 859 11.15 -11.99 -40.35
C SER A 859 9.68 -12.06 -40.04
N LEU A 860 9.20 -13.14 -39.39
CA LEU A 860 7.83 -13.26 -38.95
C LEU A 860 7.49 -12.15 -37.92
N THR A 861 6.47 -11.35 -38.24
CA THR A 861 6.04 -10.27 -37.37
C THR A 861 4.76 -10.60 -36.63
N THR A 862 4.67 -10.13 -35.40
CA THR A 862 3.44 -10.19 -34.59
C THR A 862 2.39 -9.20 -35.11
N SER A 863 1.19 -9.27 -34.60
CA SER A 863 0.10 -8.32 -34.93
C SER A 863 0.46 -6.85 -34.61
N SER A 864 1.47 -6.63 -33.79
CA SER A 864 2.04 -5.29 -33.51
C SER A 864 3.12 -4.85 -34.47
N GLY A 865 3.44 -5.65 -35.51
CA GLY A 865 4.50 -5.35 -36.48
C GLY A 865 5.92 -5.58 -35.93
N VAL A 866 6.07 -6.21 -34.79
CA VAL A 866 7.34 -6.53 -34.16
C VAL A 866 7.80 -7.93 -34.60
N PRO A 867 9.04 -8.11 -35.05
CA PRO A 867 9.58 -9.45 -35.38
C PRO A 867 9.55 -10.37 -34.15
N VAL A 868 9.18 -11.65 -34.32
CA VAL A 868 9.15 -12.63 -33.23
C VAL A 868 10.51 -12.74 -32.52
N ALA A 869 11.60 -12.71 -33.27
CA ALA A 869 12.94 -12.66 -32.67
C ALA A 869 13.13 -11.44 -31.75
N ARG A 870 12.57 -10.30 -32.12
CA ARG A 870 12.62 -9.08 -31.28
C ARG A 870 11.76 -9.25 -30.01
N GLU A 871 10.62 -9.93 -30.08
CA GLU A 871 9.82 -10.24 -28.86
C GLU A 871 10.61 -11.10 -27.87
N ILE A 872 11.43 -12.07 -28.38
CA ILE A 872 12.34 -12.87 -27.54
C ILE A 872 13.42 -11.99 -26.90
N PHE A 873 14.03 -11.11 -27.71
CA PHE A 873 15.03 -10.15 -27.22
C PHE A 873 14.46 -9.29 -26.07
N ASP A 874 13.28 -8.72 -26.29
CA ASP A 874 12.65 -7.84 -25.31
C ASP A 874 12.23 -8.59 -24.03
N LEU A 875 11.89 -9.88 -24.13
CA LEU A 875 11.64 -10.74 -22.97
C LEU A 875 12.89 -10.92 -22.10
N VAL A 876 14.00 -11.31 -22.74
CA VAL A 876 15.27 -11.52 -22.03
C VAL A 876 15.76 -10.21 -21.41
N ASP A 877 15.68 -9.11 -22.15
CA ASP A 877 16.08 -7.79 -21.69
C ASP A 877 15.22 -7.34 -20.50
N THR A 878 13.89 -7.51 -20.57
CA THR A 878 12.96 -7.20 -19.48
C THR A 878 13.28 -8.02 -18.23
N LEU A 879 13.52 -9.32 -18.37
CA LEU A 879 13.84 -10.19 -17.24
C LEU A 879 15.19 -9.85 -16.64
N ASN A 880 16.21 -9.57 -17.46
CA ASN A 880 17.52 -9.15 -17.00
C ASN A 880 17.44 -7.80 -16.25
N ALA A 881 16.75 -6.82 -16.80
CA ALA A 881 16.56 -5.53 -16.13
C ALA A 881 15.87 -5.66 -14.76
N GLU A 882 14.85 -6.51 -14.66
CA GLU A 882 14.17 -6.79 -13.40
C GLU A 882 15.06 -7.55 -12.40
N LYS A 883 15.83 -8.55 -12.85
CA LYS A 883 16.78 -9.30 -12.01
C LYS A 883 17.88 -8.37 -11.49
N GLU A 884 18.44 -7.54 -12.35
CA GLU A 884 19.45 -6.54 -11.98
C GLU A 884 18.93 -5.54 -10.97
N ALA A 885 17.74 -4.95 -11.23
CA ALA A 885 17.12 -4.02 -10.31
C ALA A 885 16.87 -4.61 -8.91
N GLN A 886 16.58 -5.91 -8.87
CA GLN A 886 16.36 -6.62 -7.60
C GLN A 886 17.65 -6.92 -6.87
N GLN A 887 18.69 -7.36 -7.55
CA GLN A 887 19.98 -7.64 -6.94
C GLN A 887 20.64 -6.40 -6.38
N LYS A 888 20.64 -5.31 -7.15
CA LYS A 888 21.25 -4.05 -6.78
C LYS A 888 20.43 -3.26 -5.76
N ARG A 889 19.24 -3.76 -5.39
CA ARG A 889 18.37 -3.20 -4.34
C ARG A 889 18.09 -1.71 -4.51
N TRP A 890 17.88 -1.31 -5.77
CA TRP A 890 17.60 0.06 -6.12
C TRP A 890 16.40 0.60 -5.35
N GLY A 891 16.55 1.81 -4.82
CA GLY A 891 15.52 2.49 -4.05
C GLY A 891 15.54 2.19 -2.55
N VAL A 892 16.21 1.13 -2.09
CA VAL A 892 16.30 0.77 -0.67
C VAL A 892 17.25 1.71 0.07
N ARG A 893 16.81 2.19 1.23
CA ARG A 893 17.61 3.00 2.16
C ARG A 893 18.03 2.14 3.34
N PRO A 894 19.30 1.67 3.38
CA PRO A 894 19.67 0.66 4.36
C PRO A 894 19.67 1.16 5.81
N HIS A 895 19.96 2.42 6.07
CA HIS A 895 20.03 2.95 7.42
C HIS A 895 18.89 3.91 7.72
N LYS A 896 18.27 3.74 8.88
CA LYS A 896 17.24 4.62 9.44
C LYS A 896 17.57 4.97 10.88
N VAL A 897 17.42 6.24 11.23
CA VAL A 897 17.52 6.76 12.60
C VAL A 897 16.27 7.57 12.91
N SER A 898 15.71 7.40 14.08
CA SER A 898 14.70 8.31 14.61
C SER A 898 14.94 8.54 16.10
N LEU A 899 14.85 9.78 16.50
CA LEU A 899 15.00 10.23 17.87
C LEU A 899 13.86 11.17 18.22
N PHE A 900 13.27 10.99 19.38
CA PHE A 900 12.34 11.97 19.95
C PHE A 900 12.58 12.07 21.45
N THR A 901 12.65 13.29 21.96
CA THR A 901 12.80 13.56 23.40
C THR A 901 11.83 14.65 23.81
N ALA A 902 11.30 14.55 25.03
CA ALA A 902 10.45 15.56 25.62
C ALA A 902 10.78 15.79 27.09
N TYR A 903 10.67 17.03 27.54
CA TYR A 903 10.93 17.44 28.91
C TYR A 903 9.79 18.28 29.48
N ASP A 904 9.22 17.84 30.60
CA ASP A 904 8.20 18.57 31.37
C ASP A 904 8.84 19.37 32.48
N PHE A 905 8.72 20.68 32.44
CA PHE A 905 9.11 21.56 33.55
C PHE A 905 8.03 21.51 34.64
N ARG A 906 8.35 20.84 35.74
CA ARG A 906 7.37 20.57 36.80
C ARG A 906 7.42 21.60 37.92
N GLU A 907 8.50 22.34 38.03
CA GLU A 907 8.78 23.26 39.10
C GLU A 907 9.33 24.59 38.56
N GLY A 908 9.34 25.62 39.42
CA GLY A 908 9.87 26.90 39.08
C GLY A 908 8.97 27.75 38.17
N ARG A 909 9.54 28.78 37.55
CA ARG A 909 8.81 29.72 36.67
C ARG A 909 8.30 29.09 35.37
N LEU A 910 8.88 27.99 34.95
CA LEU A 910 8.48 27.27 33.75
C LEU A 910 7.54 26.09 34.04
N ALA A 911 7.06 25.95 35.26
CA ALA A 911 6.14 24.88 35.65
C ALA A 911 4.92 24.81 34.71
N GLY A 912 4.65 23.64 34.18
CA GLY A 912 3.61 23.38 33.20
C GLY A 912 4.04 23.51 31.74
N LEU A 913 5.26 24.01 31.46
CA LEU A 913 5.84 23.99 30.13
C LEU A 913 6.33 22.58 29.80
N THR A 914 6.11 22.13 28.56
CA THR A 914 6.71 20.92 27.97
C THR A 914 7.45 21.32 26.72
N THR A 915 8.66 20.85 26.53
CA THR A 915 9.40 21.02 25.28
C THR A 915 9.78 19.68 24.72
N GLY A 916 9.80 19.55 23.41
CA GLY A 916 10.22 18.32 22.75
C GLY A 916 10.91 18.59 21.43
N ALA A 917 11.81 17.69 21.05
CA ALA A 917 12.50 17.72 19.77
C ALA A 917 12.60 16.33 19.17
N GLY A 918 12.39 16.25 17.87
CA GLY A 918 12.53 15.05 17.09
C GLY A 918 13.57 15.22 15.98
N TRP A 919 14.25 14.13 15.64
CA TRP A 919 15.13 14.07 14.50
C TRP A 919 14.98 12.73 13.80
N ARG A 920 14.83 12.80 12.49
CA ARG A 920 14.67 11.65 11.61
C ARG A 920 15.70 11.72 10.50
N TRP A 921 16.35 10.60 10.24
CA TRP A 921 17.37 10.52 9.22
C TRP A 921 17.32 9.16 8.52
N ARG A 922 17.47 9.16 7.20
CA ARG A 922 17.62 7.97 6.37
C ARG A 922 18.79 8.15 5.43
N SER A 923 19.58 7.09 5.25
CA SER A 923 20.69 7.09 4.30
C SER A 923 20.24 7.32 2.87
N GLY A 924 21.17 7.69 2.01
CA GLY A 924 20.95 7.64 0.56
C GLY A 924 20.64 6.21 0.09
N ASN A 925 19.89 6.13 -0.99
CA ASN A 925 19.57 4.88 -1.68
C ASN A 925 20.40 4.74 -2.95
N VAL A 926 20.55 3.52 -3.47
CA VAL A 926 21.08 3.30 -4.83
C VAL A 926 19.92 3.54 -5.80
N ILE A 927 20.10 4.49 -6.73
CA ILE A 927 19.06 4.90 -7.70
C ILE A 927 19.38 4.42 -9.12
N GLY A 928 20.54 3.84 -9.31
CA GLY A 928 21.02 3.28 -10.57
C GLY A 928 22.53 3.02 -10.53
N GLU A 929 23.07 2.66 -11.66
CA GLU A 929 24.48 2.35 -11.86
C GLU A 929 24.96 2.96 -13.18
N SER A 930 26.19 3.42 -13.21
CA SER A 930 26.84 3.92 -14.42
C SER A 930 27.27 2.76 -15.33
N SER A 931 27.54 3.05 -16.60
CA SER A 931 28.12 2.09 -17.57
C SER A 931 29.44 1.47 -17.09
N GLN A 932 30.12 2.09 -16.15
CA GLN A 932 31.36 1.62 -15.53
C GLN A 932 31.12 0.81 -14.24
N GLY A 933 29.87 0.45 -13.92
CA GLY A 933 29.53 -0.32 -12.73
C GLY A 933 29.55 0.49 -11.41
N ARG A 934 29.60 1.83 -11.46
CA ARG A 934 29.57 2.66 -10.23
C ARG A 934 28.14 2.94 -9.80
N GLU A 935 27.84 2.65 -8.54
CA GLU A 935 26.53 2.97 -7.94
C GLU A 935 26.28 4.49 -7.94
N ILE A 936 25.13 4.88 -8.45
CA ILE A 936 24.62 6.25 -8.32
C ILE A 936 23.68 6.29 -7.14
N ARG A 937 23.97 7.16 -6.18
CA ARG A 937 23.22 7.27 -4.94
C ARG A 937 22.30 8.49 -4.95
N GLY A 938 21.09 8.30 -4.48
CA GLY A 938 20.13 9.37 -4.17
C GLY A 938 20.49 10.09 -2.87
N SER A 939 19.79 11.20 -2.64
CA SER A 939 19.99 12.05 -1.47
C SER A 939 19.61 11.36 -0.16
N ILE A 940 20.22 11.77 0.93
CA ILE A 940 19.77 11.48 2.29
C ILE A 940 18.45 12.20 2.56
N ILE A 941 17.64 11.62 3.43
CA ILE A 941 16.44 12.27 3.97
C ILE A 941 16.71 12.63 5.41
N THR A 942 16.49 13.89 5.76
CA THR A 942 16.58 14.34 7.15
C THR A 942 15.47 15.35 7.44
N ALA A 943 14.87 15.22 8.61
CA ALA A 943 13.86 16.14 9.11
C ALA A 943 14.04 16.35 10.61
N ALA A 944 13.78 17.56 11.07
CA ALA A 944 13.72 17.90 12.48
C ALA A 944 12.30 18.33 12.82
N ASP A 945 11.84 17.95 14.01
CA ASP A 945 10.51 18.23 14.51
C ASP A 945 10.63 18.92 15.88
N LEU A 946 9.74 19.86 16.19
CA LEU A 946 9.69 20.55 17.47
C LEU A 946 8.31 20.44 18.09
N MET A 947 8.25 20.38 19.40
CA MET A 947 7.04 20.44 20.20
C MET A 947 7.20 21.42 21.35
N LEU A 948 6.20 22.28 21.53
CA LEU A 948 6.07 23.17 22.66
C LEU A 948 4.68 22.99 23.25
N GLY A 949 4.60 22.61 24.51
CA GLY A 949 3.34 22.41 25.24
C GLY A 949 3.28 23.30 26.48
N TYR A 950 2.09 23.73 26.86
CA TYR A 950 1.84 24.41 28.14
C TYR A 950 0.55 23.89 28.76
N THR A 951 0.65 23.35 29.97
CA THR A 951 -0.48 22.78 30.71
C THR A 951 -0.82 23.67 31.89
N ARG A 952 -2.08 24.09 32.00
CA ARG A 952 -2.57 24.93 33.08
C ARG A 952 -3.90 24.45 33.64
N ARG A 953 -4.10 24.67 34.92
CA ARG A 953 -5.40 24.57 35.58
C ARG A 953 -6.02 25.96 35.63
N PHE A 954 -7.28 26.08 35.23
CA PHE A 954 -8.04 27.31 35.32
C PHE A 954 -9.03 27.22 36.49
N ALA A 955 -9.14 28.26 37.30
CA ALA A 955 -9.98 28.24 38.50
C ALA A 955 -11.47 27.94 38.21
N ARG A 956 -11.98 28.34 37.05
CA ARG A 956 -13.40 28.15 36.67
C ARG A 956 -13.65 26.92 35.82
N LEU A 957 -12.63 26.19 35.38
CA LEU A 957 -12.75 25.00 34.53
C LEU A 957 -12.17 23.78 35.27
N PRO A 958 -12.98 22.79 35.61
CA PRO A 958 -12.46 21.58 36.26
C PRO A 958 -11.49 20.86 35.33
N GLY A 959 -10.41 20.26 35.90
CA GLY A 959 -9.41 19.54 35.10
C GLY A 959 -8.24 20.43 34.69
N ARG A 960 -7.63 20.08 33.54
CA ARG A 960 -6.45 20.74 32.99
C ARG A 960 -6.65 21.07 31.52
N VAL A 961 -6.07 22.19 31.08
CA VAL A 961 -6.00 22.53 29.66
C VAL A 961 -4.53 22.49 29.24
N ARG A 962 -4.23 21.76 28.19
CA ARG A 962 -2.93 21.74 27.53
C ARG A 962 -3.05 22.43 26.17
N PHE A 963 -2.20 23.40 25.94
CA PHE A 963 -1.95 24.00 24.64
C PHE A 963 -0.68 23.41 24.09
N GLN A 964 -0.67 22.95 22.84
CA GLN A 964 0.50 22.31 22.25
C GLN A 964 0.67 22.78 20.81
N LEU A 965 1.90 23.17 20.48
CA LEU A 965 2.33 23.46 19.11
C LEU A 965 3.32 22.38 18.70
N ASN A 966 3.04 21.70 17.58
CA ASN A 966 3.96 20.80 16.91
C ASN A 966 4.35 21.40 15.57
N ILE A 967 5.62 21.38 15.25
CA ILE A 967 6.19 21.82 13.99
C ILE A 967 6.95 20.64 13.40
N SER A 968 6.43 20.07 12.33
CA SER A 968 7.09 18.99 11.60
C SER A 968 7.93 19.58 10.46
N ASN A 969 9.09 18.96 10.18
CA ASN A 969 10.03 19.43 9.17
C ASN A 969 10.40 20.93 9.36
N VAL A 970 10.88 21.29 10.55
CA VAL A 970 11.21 22.67 10.96
C VAL A 970 12.10 23.39 9.95
N LEU A 971 13.04 22.64 9.33
CA LEU A 971 13.99 23.19 8.36
C LEU A 971 13.37 23.43 6.98
N ASP A 972 12.08 23.10 6.79
CA ASP A 972 11.31 23.25 5.54
C ASP A 972 12.01 22.66 4.32
N ARG A 973 12.59 21.49 4.48
CA ARG A 973 13.20 20.80 3.35
C ARG A 973 12.11 20.22 2.45
N THR A 974 12.12 20.64 1.19
CA THR A 974 11.16 20.24 0.15
C THR A 974 11.86 19.59 -1.03
N ASP A 975 13.01 19.00 -0.79
CA ASP A 975 13.84 18.38 -1.81
C ASP A 975 13.10 17.22 -2.52
N ILE A 976 13.39 17.03 -3.78
CA ILE A 976 13.02 15.83 -4.52
C ILE A 976 13.85 14.66 -3.96
N ILE A 977 13.20 13.55 -3.71
CA ILE A 977 13.82 12.32 -3.23
C ILE A 977 13.93 11.33 -4.40
N PRO A 978 15.07 11.28 -5.11
CA PRO A 978 15.24 10.34 -6.21
C PRO A 978 15.18 8.90 -5.71
N ALA A 979 14.38 8.06 -6.40
CA ALA A 979 14.29 6.63 -6.16
C ALA A 979 14.92 5.82 -7.29
N ARG A 980 14.81 6.32 -8.53
CA ARG A 980 15.42 5.69 -9.70
C ARG A 980 15.65 6.76 -10.79
N PHE A 981 16.81 6.78 -11.41
CA PHE A 981 17.00 7.62 -12.58
C PHE A 981 16.64 6.89 -13.87
N ALA A 982 16.35 7.66 -14.92
CA ALA A 982 15.94 7.10 -16.19
C ALA A 982 17.16 6.68 -17.00
N THR A 983 17.17 5.44 -17.47
CA THR A 983 18.21 4.88 -18.33
C THR A 983 17.63 4.26 -19.58
N SER A 984 18.44 4.12 -20.62
CA SER A 984 18.14 3.28 -21.78
C SER A 984 19.42 2.63 -22.31
N ALA A 985 19.29 1.72 -23.24
CA ALA A 985 20.43 1.11 -23.90
C ALA A 985 21.33 2.15 -24.61
N SER A 986 20.79 3.29 -25.03
CA SER A 986 21.54 4.41 -25.66
C SER A 986 22.04 5.46 -24.67
N ALA A 987 21.60 5.40 -23.41
CA ALA A 987 22.01 6.30 -22.33
C ALA A 987 22.08 5.54 -21.01
N PRO A 988 23.03 4.62 -20.86
CA PRO A 988 23.13 3.76 -19.68
C PRO A 988 23.49 4.55 -18.41
N ASP A 989 24.19 5.67 -18.55
CA ASP A 989 24.55 6.56 -17.44
C ASP A 989 23.46 7.55 -17.06
N GLY A 990 22.28 7.36 -17.62
CA GLY A 990 21.11 8.21 -17.38
C GLY A 990 20.99 9.39 -18.36
N PHE A 991 19.77 9.90 -18.46
CA PHE A 991 19.49 11.05 -19.31
C PHE A 991 19.77 12.35 -18.57
N ILE A 992 20.52 13.23 -19.23
CA ILE A 992 20.64 14.62 -18.82
C ILE A 992 19.54 15.40 -19.54
N LEU A 993 18.72 16.11 -18.76
CA LEU A 993 17.67 16.94 -19.32
C LEU A 993 18.29 18.11 -20.11
N PRO A 994 17.74 18.42 -21.29
CA PRO A 994 18.19 19.58 -22.08
C PRO A 994 18.20 20.88 -21.28
N GLY A 995 19.09 21.81 -21.65
CA GLY A 995 19.18 23.12 -20.99
C GLY A 995 19.77 23.09 -19.56
N GLY A 996 20.52 22.04 -19.20
CA GLY A 996 21.17 21.94 -17.88
C GLY A 996 20.21 21.71 -16.70
N ARG A 997 19.01 21.23 -16.96
CA ARG A 997 17.98 20.97 -15.95
C ARG A 997 18.24 19.75 -15.05
N GLY A 998 19.42 19.13 -15.17
CA GLY A 998 19.83 18.01 -14.33
C GLY A 998 19.49 16.64 -14.92
N VAL A 999 19.57 15.60 -14.09
CA VAL A 999 19.33 14.22 -14.47
C VAL A 999 17.86 13.87 -14.47
N ALA A 1000 17.38 13.16 -15.49
CA ALA A 1000 16.02 12.68 -15.57
C ALA A 1000 15.78 11.50 -14.60
N TYR A 1001 14.68 11.52 -13.89
CA TYR A 1001 14.29 10.44 -13.00
C TYR A 1001 13.11 9.69 -13.59
N SER A 1002 13.15 8.36 -13.51
CA SER A 1002 11.98 7.51 -13.77
C SER A 1002 11.10 7.39 -12.55
N ARG A 1003 11.65 7.69 -11.37
CA ARG A 1003 10.91 7.68 -10.12
C ARG A 1003 11.53 8.62 -9.07
N TYR A 1004 10.71 9.40 -8.42
CA TYR A 1004 11.07 10.18 -7.23
C TYR A 1004 9.84 10.43 -6.36
N ASP A 1005 10.09 10.74 -5.09
CA ASP A 1005 9.09 11.19 -4.14
C ASP A 1005 9.28 12.67 -3.81
N LEU A 1006 8.27 13.27 -3.20
CA LEU A 1006 8.27 14.66 -2.74
C LEU A 1006 8.17 14.69 -1.21
N VAL A 1007 9.01 15.51 -0.59
CA VAL A 1007 8.96 15.74 0.86
C VAL A 1007 7.80 16.68 1.18
N THR A 1008 7.05 16.36 2.22
CA THR A 1008 6.03 17.27 2.75
C THR A 1008 6.70 18.50 3.35
N PRO A 1009 6.30 19.72 2.97
CA PRO A 1009 6.81 20.97 3.53
C PRO A 1009 6.59 21.06 5.04
N ARG A 1010 7.16 22.10 5.67
CA ARG A 1010 6.95 22.37 7.09
C ARG A 1010 5.47 22.47 7.42
N GLU A 1011 5.06 21.76 8.45
CA GLU A 1011 3.68 21.71 8.91
C GLU A 1011 3.59 22.21 10.36
N PHE A 1012 2.62 23.05 10.61
CA PHE A 1012 2.27 23.56 11.94
C PHE A 1012 0.97 22.91 12.39
N ARG A 1013 0.93 22.45 13.64
CA ARG A 1013 -0.26 21.92 14.31
C ARG A 1013 -0.36 22.54 15.70
N PHE A 1014 -1.45 23.23 15.97
CA PHE A 1014 -1.78 23.73 17.29
C PHE A 1014 -2.95 22.93 17.85
N THR A 1015 -2.77 22.33 19.01
CA THR A 1015 -3.76 21.47 19.64
C THR A 1015 -4.09 22.02 21.03
N THR A 1016 -5.37 22.18 21.32
CA THR A 1016 -5.88 22.45 22.66
C THR A 1016 -6.55 21.20 23.19
N THR A 1017 -6.12 20.71 24.33
CA THR A 1017 -6.67 19.52 24.99
C THR A 1017 -7.15 19.88 26.37
N TRP A 1018 -8.43 19.75 26.61
CA TRP A 1018 -9.02 19.78 27.95
C TRP A 1018 -9.17 18.35 28.46
N THR A 1019 -8.74 18.10 29.71
CA THR A 1019 -8.87 16.78 30.36
C THR A 1019 -9.43 16.96 31.77
N TYR A 1020 -10.42 16.11 32.09
CA TYR A 1020 -11.09 16.03 33.38
C TYR A 1020 -10.89 14.65 34.01
#